data_366cbdaf62c2b058027f36fbbfb0a6b7
#
_entry.id   366cbdaf62c2b058027f36fbbfb0a6b7
#
_cell.length_a   1.000
_cell.length_b   1.000
_cell.length_c   1.000
_cell.angle_alpha   90.00
_cell.angle_beta   90.00
_cell.angle_gamma   90.00
#
_symmetry.space_group_name_H-M   'P 1'
#
loop_
_entity.id
_entity.type
_entity.pdbx_description
1 polymer ?
#
loop_
_entity_poly.entity_id
_entity_poly.type
_entity_poly.pdbx_seq_one_letter_code
_entity_poly.pdbx_strand_id
1 'polypeptide(L)'
;MINKIIHNKIKVIIILITIGFTQIIIAQNTPKEEDYYRITKVPTPEGVKVEGGGVLSLPDGSIAVCTRRGDVWIIENPTMGNGYPSKFIKFASGLHEPLGLAYRDGALYTAQRGELTKLVDTDGDRIADVYETVYAWPLSTHYHEYSFGPVLAPDDAFFVTANVAFGNEEWWRGESRVPWRGWTMKIYEDGRMEPWATGMRSPAGYGLIDDELFYTDNQGDWVGSGGLWHLPKGVFTAHPAGLKWSKHKDSPIELTEEAFYSKIDKRQVKINGRYVKPENIIDEEDPDFVFEAKESFPEMQLPAVVLPHGILGISNSEIKVDKTGGKFGPFSGQVFVGDMGQSKIMRVVLEKVKGEYQGVAFDFRSGFQSGVMRMDFDQNGNLFVGETNRGWGSAGTTNSGLEFLTWTGRVPFEMKSVKSMPDGFEIEFTKPVDKSSAEDLDSYKGKSYIYKYHAAYGSPQANLETINLKGVKVSDDGYKVRIVTDNLRPFYVHEITLNGVKEKESGQLTLHPTFYYTLNNIAEGDKLALSQLSTKRSSSIKKKVVKNKPRINKKVAAKKNPVLTDTQVQPLLTNNTCVACHHKEKRLVGPSFKLIAKRNYTDEEIVQLIYNPQPKNWPEYATPMAPMPQVPKEEALKIAAWINS
;
A
#
# COMPACT_ATOMS: atom_id res chain seq x y z
N MET A 1 18.18 -60.33 -39.80
CA MET A 1 17.17 -60.06 -38.76
C MET A 1 17.67 -59.09 -37.66
N ILE A 2 18.90 -59.19 -37.21
CA ILE A 2 19.49 -58.38 -36.13
C ILE A 2 19.58 -56.87 -36.48
N ASN A 3 19.96 -56.48 -37.70
CA ASN A 3 20.04 -55.07 -38.10
C ASN A 3 18.68 -54.31 -38.14
N LYS A 4 17.59 -55.01 -38.37
CA LYS A 4 16.24 -54.38 -38.36
C LYS A 4 15.74 -54.11 -36.92
N ILE A 5 16.14 -54.91 -35.95
CA ILE A 5 15.80 -54.77 -34.53
C ILE A 5 16.58 -53.61 -33.92
N ILE A 6 17.86 -53.43 -34.27
CA ILE A 6 18.72 -52.32 -33.81
C ILE A 6 18.20 -50.99 -34.38
N HIS A 7 17.83 -50.95 -35.66
CA HIS A 7 17.34 -49.74 -36.31
C HIS A 7 15.99 -49.25 -35.73
N ASN A 8 15.08 -50.16 -35.37
CA ASN A 8 13.82 -49.84 -34.70
C ASN A 8 14.01 -49.40 -33.25
N LYS A 9 14.94 -49.97 -32.50
CA LYS A 9 15.26 -49.50 -31.12
C LYS A 9 15.88 -48.14 -31.12
N ILE A 10 16.76 -47.79 -32.07
CA ILE A 10 17.34 -46.47 -32.22
C ILE A 10 16.27 -45.41 -32.58
N LYS A 11 15.34 -45.73 -33.49
CA LYS A 11 14.21 -44.82 -33.81
C LYS A 11 13.30 -44.56 -32.61
N VAL A 12 13.00 -45.57 -31.79
CA VAL A 12 12.19 -45.42 -30.58
C VAL A 12 12.91 -44.59 -29.53
N ILE A 13 14.24 -44.76 -29.38
CA ILE A 13 15.04 -43.94 -28.45
C ILE A 13 15.12 -42.48 -28.92
N ILE A 14 15.29 -42.20 -30.22
CA ILE A 14 15.30 -40.84 -30.77
C ILE A 14 13.92 -40.18 -30.61
N ILE A 15 12.82 -40.88 -30.80
CA ILE A 15 11.46 -40.39 -30.59
C ILE A 15 11.19 -40.11 -29.09
N LEU A 16 11.66 -40.95 -28.19
CA LEU A 16 11.56 -40.72 -26.74
C LEU A 16 12.42 -39.57 -26.25
N ILE A 17 13.59 -39.34 -26.84
CA ILE A 17 14.45 -38.19 -26.55
C ILE A 17 13.82 -36.89 -27.09
N THR A 18 13.24 -36.88 -28.30
CA THR A 18 12.54 -35.71 -28.85
C THR A 18 11.27 -35.38 -28.08
N ILE A 19 10.49 -36.36 -27.61
CA ILE A 19 9.32 -36.13 -26.76
C ILE A 19 9.73 -35.65 -25.36
N GLY A 20 10.86 -36.18 -24.82
CA GLY A 20 11.43 -35.68 -23.55
C GLY A 20 11.92 -34.23 -23.63
N PHE A 21 12.56 -33.85 -24.74
CA PHE A 21 13.01 -32.47 -24.94
C PHE A 21 11.87 -31.44 -25.18
N THR A 22 10.74 -31.88 -25.78
CA THR A 22 9.58 -31.00 -25.95
C THR A 22 8.77 -30.82 -24.65
N GLN A 23 8.91 -31.70 -23.67
CA GLN A 23 8.27 -31.51 -22.35
C GLN A 23 9.13 -30.69 -21.37
N ILE A 24 10.43 -30.51 -21.62
CA ILE A 24 11.31 -29.66 -20.79
C ILE A 24 11.15 -28.15 -21.10
N ILE A 25 10.48 -27.79 -22.18
CA ILE A 25 10.30 -26.37 -22.60
C ILE A 25 9.02 -25.74 -22.04
N ILE A 26 8.17 -26.44 -21.30
CA ILE A 26 6.90 -25.92 -20.76
C ILE A 26 6.87 -25.92 -19.22
N ALA A 27 7.97 -25.71 -18.56
CA ALA A 27 7.94 -25.02 -17.28
C ALA A 27 8.12 -23.53 -17.59
N GLN A 28 7.11 -22.86 -18.12
CA GLN A 28 7.08 -21.40 -18.14
C GLN A 28 7.15 -20.98 -16.67
N ASN A 29 8.32 -20.49 -16.24
CA ASN A 29 8.45 -19.86 -14.94
C ASN A 29 7.38 -18.76 -14.87
N THR A 30 6.48 -18.88 -13.90
CA THR A 30 5.50 -17.83 -13.63
C THR A 30 6.27 -16.53 -13.42
N PRO A 31 5.98 -15.44 -14.15
CA PRO A 31 6.69 -14.19 -14.02
C PRO A 31 6.60 -13.68 -12.58
N LYS A 32 7.70 -13.12 -12.09
CA LYS A 32 7.80 -12.51 -10.76
C LYS A 32 8.12 -11.03 -10.88
N GLU A 33 7.83 -10.26 -9.85
CA GLU A 33 8.15 -8.84 -9.78
C GLU A 33 9.64 -8.55 -10.06
N GLU A 34 10.55 -9.40 -9.53
CA GLU A 34 12.01 -9.29 -9.72
C GLU A 34 12.48 -9.44 -11.17
N ASP A 35 11.69 -10.07 -12.04
CA ASP A 35 11.98 -10.18 -13.47
C ASP A 35 11.86 -8.82 -14.18
N TYR A 36 11.14 -7.87 -13.60
CA TYR A 36 10.84 -6.57 -14.16
C TYR A 36 11.46 -5.41 -13.39
N TYR A 37 11.51 -5.52 -12.05
CA TYR A 37 12.06 -4.51 -11.16
C TYR A 37 12.96 -5.15 -10.12
N ARG A 38 14.26 -4.88 -10.24
CA ARG A 38 15.28 -5.46 -9.36
C ARG A 38 15.55 -4.54 -8.17
N ILE A 39 15.46 -5.09 -6.97
CA ILE A 39 15.92 -4.43 -5.75
C ILE A 39 17.41 -4.67 -5.58
N THR A 40 18.17 -3.61 -5.32
CA THR A 40 19.61 -3.65 -5.05
C THR A 40 19.91 -2.93 -3.74
N LYS A 41 20.66 -3.57 -2.85
CA LYS A 41 21.10 -2.97 -1.59
C LYS A 41 22.23 -1.98 -1.80
N VAL A 42 22.18 -0.86 -1.10
CA VAL A 42 23.31 0.05 -0.94
C VAL A 42 24.01 -0.33 0.36
N PRO A 43 25.22 -0.92 0.32
CA PRO A 43 25.94 -1.30 1.52
C PRO A 43 26.28 -0.06 2.35
N THR A 44 25.88 -0.07 3.62
CA THR A 44 26.21 1.01 4.56
C THR A 44 27.54 0.72 5.25
N PRO A 45 28.38 1.74 5.52
CA PRO A 45 29.61 1.56 6.30
C PRO A 45 29.33 1.00 7.68
N GLU A 46 30.35 0.36 8.28
CA GLU A 46 30.25 -0.15 9.65
C GLU A 46 29.88 0.98 10.64
N GLY A 47 28.91 0.70 11.51
CA GLY A 47 28.39 1.67 12.48
C GLY A 47 27.35 2.66 11.95
N VAL A 48 27.17 2.76 10.64
CA VAL A 48 26.12 3.61 10.03
C VAL A 48 24.80 2.86 9.96
N LYS A 49 23.77 3.39 10.62
CA LYS A 49 22.41 2.85 10.57
C LYS A 49 21.51 3.83 9.82
N VAL A 50 21.12 3.44 8.62
CA VAL A 50 20.17 4.22 7.82
C VAL A 50 18.76 3.82 8.24
N GLU A 51 18.21 4.51 9.24
CA GLU A 51 16.77 4.50 9.54
C GLU A 51 16.16 5.64 8.73
N GLY A 52 15.70 5.34 7.50
CA GLY A 52 15.34 6.34 6.50
C GLY A 52 14.26 7.31 6.98
N GLY A 53 14.66 8.56 7.26
CA GLY A 53 13.75 9.66 7.55
C GLY A 53 13.44 10.52 6.31
N GLY A 54 14.38 10.62 5.38
CA GLY A 54 14.25 11.29 4.09
C GLY A 54 15.22 10.69 3.08
N VAL A 55 14.85 10.67 1.82
CA VAL A 55 15.70 10.32 0.67
C VAL A 55 15.48 11.38 -0.40
N LEU A 56 16.55 11.91 -0.95
CA LEU A 56 16.50 12.98 -1.94
C LEU A 56 17.64 12.83 -2.95
N SER A 57 17.31 12.82 -4.23
CA SER A 57 18.28 12.88 -5.31
C SER A 57 18.79 14.31 -5.50
N LEU A 58 20.10 14.48 -5.49
CA LEU A 58 20.74 15.79 -5.66
C LEU A 58 21.11 16.04 -7.14
N PRO A 59 21.25 17.31 -7.54
CA PRO A 59 21.55 17.68 -8.93
C PRO A 59 22.86 17.10 -9.47
N ASP A 60 23.83 16.80 -8.59
CA ASP A 60 25.12 16.24 -8.95
C ASP A 60 25.11 14.69 -9.09
N GLY A 61 23.94 14.06 -8.89
CA GLY A 61 23.76 12.62 -8.98
C GLY A 61 24.06 11.85 -7.69
N SER A 62 24.43 12.54 -6.61
CA SER A 62 24.48 11.95 -5.27
C SER A 62 23.08 11.85 -4.66
N ILE A 63 22.93 11.05 -3.59
CA ILE A 63 21.71 10.92 -2.83
C ILE A 63 21.92 11.46 -1.42
N ALA A 64 21.07 12.39 -0.99
CA ALA A 64 21.01 12.79 0.41
C ALA A 64 20.02 11.89 1.18
N VAL A 65 20.40 11.44 2.37
CA VAL A 65 19.56 10.63 3.25
C VAL A 65 19.61 11.21 4.66
N CYS A 66 18.47 11.66 5.20
CA CYS A 66 18.40 11.92 6.63
C CYS A 66 17.93 10.67 7.38
N THR A 67 18.45 10.50 8.58
CA THR A 67 18.14 9.36 9.42
C THR A 67 17.31 9.80 10.62
N ARG A 68 16.40 8.95 11.06
CA ARG A 68 15.63 9.18 12.30
C ARG A 68 16.51 9.27 13.55
N ARG A 69 17.82 9.06 13.41
CA ARG A 69 18.82 9.22 14.47
C ARG A 69 19.43 10.61 14.54
N GLY A 70 19.08 11.48 13.58
CA GLY A 70 19.53 12.88 13.57
C GLY A 70 20.75 13.17 12.70
N ASP A 71 21.16 12.25 11.85
CA ASP A 71 22.22 12.45 10.86
C ASP A 71 21.64 12.70 9.48
N VAL A 72 22.33 13.53 8.68
CA VAL A 72 22.16 13.63 7.23
C VAL A 72 23.44 13.13 6.55
N TRP A 73 23.28 12.24 5.60
CA TRP A 73 24.37 11.67 4.82
C TRP A 73 24.22 12.05 3.35
N ILE A 74 25.33 12.42 2.71
CA ILE A 74 25.44 12.51 1.25
C ILE A 74 26.16 11.26 0.78
N ILE A 75 25.57 10.57 -0.20
CA ILE A 75 26.05 9.30 -0.72
C ILE A 75 26.46 9.50 -2.16
N GLU A 76 27.76 9.52 -2.41
CA GLU A 76 28.35 9.55 -3.75
C GLU A 76 28.38 8.15 -4.34
N ASN A 77 28.23 8.04 -5.67
CA ASN A 77 28.15 6.77 -6.40
C ASN A 77 27.12 5.79 -5.81
N PRO A 78 25.86 6.23 -5.57
CA PRO A 78 24.88 5.46 -4.81
C PRO A 78 24.45 4.14 -5.49
N THR A 79 24.64 4.04 -6.82
CA THR A 79 24.36 2.82 -7.59
C THR A 79 25.56 1.88 -7.71
N MET A 80 26.70 2.23 -7.09
CA MET A 80 27.96 1.46 -7.18
C MET A 80 28.43 1.26 -8.63
N GLY A 81 28.27 2.28 -9.45
CA GLY A 81 28.66 2.29 -10.85
C GLY A 81 30.16 1.97 -11.03
N ASN A 82 30.50 1.30 -12.11
CA ASN A 82 31.88 0.89 -12.43
C ASN A 82 32.55 -0.02 -11.38
N GLY A 83 31.75 -0.67 -10.51
CA GLY A 83 32.26 -1.58 -9.48
C GLY A 83 32.88 -0.91 -8.24
N TYR A 84 32.81 0.42 -8.14
CA TYR A 84 33.27 1.13 -6.95
C TYR A 84 32.16 1.18 -5.89
N PRO A 85 32.51 1.08 -4.58
CA PRO A 85 31.55 1.21 -3.51
C PRO A 85 30.97 2.64 -3.41
N SER A 86 29.81 2.76 -2.82
CA SER A 86 29.24 4.06 -2.44
C SER A 86 30.08 4.69 -1.34
N LYS A 87 30.29 6.02 -1.42
CA LYS A 87 30.98 6.80 -0.40
C LYS A 87 29.96 7.59 0.42
N PHE A 88 29.94 7.38 1.73
CA PHE A 88 29.07 8.07 2.66
C PHE A 88 29.82 9.24 3.32
N ILE A 89 29.30 10.45 3.18
CA ILE A 89 29.79 11.67 3.80
C ILE A 89 28.73 12.14 4.80
N LYS A 90 29.12 12.33 6.06
CA LYS A 90 28.20 12.86 7.07
C LYS A 90 28.08 14.37 6.88
N PHE A 91 27.00 14.80 6.28
CA PHE A 91 26.72 16.20 5.99
C PHE A 91 26.28 16.99 7.22
N ALA A 92 25.38 16.43 8.04
CA ALA A 92 24.88 17.06 9.26
C ALA A 92 24.61 16.02 10.35
N SER A 93 24.57 16.47 11.61
CA SER A 93 24.26 15.61 12.77
C SER A 93 23.61 16.41 13.88
N GLY A 94 23.08 15.72 14.92
CA GLY A 94 22.47 16.34 16.08
C GLY A 94 21.04 16.83 15.86
N LEU A 95 20.39 16.48 14.75
CA LEU A 95 19.02 16.85 14.43
C LEU A 95 18.01 16.03 15.24
N HIS A 96 16.85 16.61 15.56
CA HIS A 96 15.80 15.97 16.32
C HIS A 96 14.84 15.18 15.43
N GLU A 97 15.21 13.93 15.08
CA GLU A 97 14.42 12.98 14.29
C GLU A 97 13.88 13.58 12.96
N PRO A 98 14.78 13.97 12.04
CA PRO A 98 14.38 14.56 10.76
C PRO A 98 13.62 13.54 9.90
N LEU A 99 12.46 13.97 9.31
CA LEU A 99 11.55 13.10 8.58
C LEU A 99 11.18 13.66 7.19
N GLY A 100 12.18 14.00 6.43
CA GLY A 100 12.14 14.40 5.03
C GLY A 100 13.26 15.38 4.69
N LEU A 101 13.51 15.52 3.40
CA LEU A 101 14.53 16.40 2.84
C LEU A 101 13.97 17.15 1.62
N ALA A 102 14.35 18.41 1.48
CA ALA A 102 14.22 19.16 0.23
C ALA A 102 15.55 19.87 -0.07
N TYR A 103 15.80 20.13 -1.35
CA TYR A 103 16.95 20.87 -1.81
C TYR A 103 16.49 22.12 -2.55
N ARG A 104 17.06 23.28 -2.19
CA ARG A 104 16.80 24.55 -2.85
C ARG A 104 18.01 25.47 -2.71
N ASP A 105 18.44 26.07 -3.81
CA ASP A 105 19.47 27.11 -3.85
C ASP A 105 20.79 26.73 -3.15
N GLY A 106 21.22 25.47 -3.28
CA GLY A 106 22.46 24.97 -2.68
C GLY A 106 22.31 24.50 -1.22
N ALA A 107 21.15 24.67 -0.59
CA ALA A 107 20.90 24.26 0.78
C ALA A 107 20.00 23.03 0.88
N LEU A 108 20.16 22.22 1.93
CA LEU A 108 19.23 21.18 2.32
C LEU A 108 18.28 21.71 3.41
N TYR A 109 17.01 21.33 3.29
CA TYR A 109 15.99 21.66 4.27
C TYR A 109 15.42 20.35 4.83
N THR A 110 15.17 20.31 6.15
CA THR A 110 14.59 19.14 6.81
C THR A 110 13.58 19.54 7.88
N ALA A 111 12.47 18.80 7.96
CA ALA A 111 11.52 18.94 9.06
C ALA A 111 11.97 18.04 10.22
N GLN A 112 12.34 18.68 11.32
CA GLN A 112 12.55 18.04 12.61
C GLN A 112 11.21 17.93 13.37
N ARG A 113 11.19 17.36 14.57
CA ARG A 113 9.95 17.28 15.37
C ARG A 113 9.31 18.64 15.62
N GLY A 114 10.09 19.69 15.85
CA GLY A 114 9.62 21.01 16.27
C GLY A 114 10.01 22.18 15.37
N GLU A 115 10.68 21.93 14.25
CA GLU A 115 11.11 23.02 13.36
C GLU A 115 11.42 22.57 11.94
N LEU A 116 11.35 23.50 11.01
CA LEU A 116 11.97 23.42 9.69
C LEU A 116 13.36 24.03 9.78
N THR A 117 14.40 23.24 9.47
CA THR A 117 15.81 23.64 9.54
C THR A 117 16.42 23.68 8.15
N LYS A 118 17.14 24.78 7.87
CA LYS A 118 17.99 24.96 6.70
C LYS A 118 19.43 24.58 7.08
N LEU A 119 20.06 23.77 6.25
CA LEU A 119 21.42 23.27 6.41
C LEU A 119 22.26 23.77 5.23
N VAL A 120 23.32 24.51 5.50
CA VAL A 120 24.16 25.14 4.47
C VAL A 120 25.61 24.71 4.65
N ASP A 121 26.20 24.23 3.57
CA ASP A 121 27.63 24.04 3.39
C ASP A 121 28.15 25.32 2.70
N THR A 122 28.99 26.10 3.39
CA THR A 122 29.47 27.40 2.90
C THR A 122 30.82 27.35 2.21
N ASP A 123 31.61 26.32 2.42
CA ASP A 123 32.96 26.18 1.86
C ASP A 123 33.08 25.04 0.82
N GLY A 124 32.02 24.25 0.64
CA GLY A 124 31.92 23.20 -0.38
C GLY A 124 32.57 21.87 -0.02
N ASP A 125 32.84 21.64 1.28
CA ASP A 125 33.46 20.40 1.76
C ASP A 125 32.46 19.25 1.98
N ARG A 126 31.17 19.49 1.75
CA ARG A 126 30.02 18.61 1.97
C ARG A 126 29.70 18.34 3.43
N ILE A 127 30.03 19.29 4.30
CA ILE A 127 29.63 19.30 5.71
C ILE A 127 28.87 20.62 5.95
N ALA A 128 27.74 20.54 6.64
CA ALA A 128 26.95 21.74 6.94
C ALA A 128 27.62 22.57 8.02
N ASP A 129 27.97 23.82 7.69
CA ASP A 129 28.52 24.83 8.60
C ASP A 129 27.43 25.59 9.36
N VAL A 130 26.27 25.75 8.70
CA VAL A 130 25.16 26.54 9.21
C VAL A 130 23.92 25.68 9.38
N TYR A 131 23.32 25.77 10.56
CA TYR A 131 22.03 25.21 10.93
C TYR A 131 21.11 26.37 11.29
N GLU A 132 20.19 26.72 10.41
CA GLU A 132 19.30 27.85 10.56
C GLU A 132 17.86 27.37 10.77
N THR A 133 17.21 27.80 11.85
CA THR A 133 15.78 27.56 12.06
C THR A 133 14.98 28.50 11.17
N VAL A 134 14.30 27.97 10.15
CA VAL A 134 13.40 28.75 9.28
C VAL A 134 12.11 29.07 10.02
N TYR A 135 11.51 28.08 10.66
CA TYR A 135 10.30 28.23 11.47
C TYR A 135 10.20 27.12 12.51
N ALA A 136 9.81 27.47 13.74
CA ALA A 136 9.61 26.54 14.85
C ALA A 136 8.13 26.48 15.27
N TRP A 137 7.67 25.29 15.60
CA TRP A 137 6.32 25.01 16.10
C TRP A 137 6.33 24.29 17.44
N PRO A 138 5.25 24.41 18.25
CA PRO A 138 5.19 23.81 19.57
C PRO A 138 5.27 22.28 19.58
N LEU A 139 5.85 21.73 20.65
CA LEU A 139 5.89 20.32 21.00
C LEU A 139 5.27 20.11 22.37
N SER A 140 4.47 19.04 22.53
CA SER A 140 3.98 18.60 23.84
C SER A 140 4.88 17.54 24.48
N THR A 141 6.01 17.21 23.84
CA THR A 141 6.95 16.14 24.25
C THR A 141 6.39 14.72 24.18
N HIS A 142 5.21 14.53 23.57
CA HIS A 142 4.67 13.20 23.36
C HIS A 142 5.47 12.44 22.27
N TYR A 143 5.79 11.17 22.52
CA TYR A 143 6.63 10.37 21.63
C TYR A 143 6.10 10.24 20.19
N HIS A 144 4.78 10.34 19.99
CA HIS A 144 4.12 10.21 18.70
C HIS A 144 4.03 11.54 17.92
N GLU A 145 4.50 12.65 18.45
CA GLU A 145 4.49 13.94 17.74
C GLU A 145 5.62 14.05 16.72
N TYR A 146 5.44 13.42 15.57
CA TYR A 146 6.32 13.55 14.41
C TYR A 146 5.94 14.79 13.58
N SER A 147 6.86 15.23 12.70
CA SER A 147 6.58 16.20 11.64
C SER A 147 7.21 15.69 10.35
N PHE A 148 6.48 15.77 9.25
CA PHE A 148 6.87 15.18 7.96
C PHE A 148 6.99 16.27 6.89
N GLY A 149 7.91 16.08 5.97
CA GLY A 149 8.30 17.06 4.97
C GLY A 149 9.75 17.52 5.19
N PRO A 150 10.18 18.63 4.57
CA PRO A 150 9.38 19.54 3.76
C PRO A 150 9.13 19.02 2.34
N VAL A 151 8.04 19.49 1.74
CA VAL A 151 7.79 19.40 0.32
C VAL A 151 7.86 20.80 -0.27
N LEU A 152 8.71 21.02 -1.26
CA LEU A 152 8.85 22.31 -1.92
C LEU A 152 7.58 22.62 -2.73
N ALA A 153 6.93 23.72 -2.42
CA ALA A 153 5.74 24.19 -3.12
C ALA A 153 6.11 24.91 -4.44
N PRO A 154 5.17 25.04 -5.40
CA PRO A 154 5.43 25.74 -6.67
C PRO A 154 5.81 27.21 -6.55
N ASP A 155 5.53 27.85 -5.41
CA ASP A 155 5.86 29.25 -5.09
C ASP A 155 7.06 29.37 -4.12
N ASP A 156 7.95 28.37 -4.14
CA ASP A 156 9.17 28.30 -3.34
C ASP A 156 8.98 28.26 -1.81
N ALA A 157 7.74 28.15 -1.31
CA ALA A 157 7.47 27.85 0.08
C ALA A 157 7.62 26.35 0.38
N PHE A 158 7.53 25.97 1.63
CA PHE A 158 7.63 24.58 2.08
C PHE A 158 6.34 24.13 2.75
N PHE A 159 5.83 22.97 2.37
CA PHE A 159 4.78 22.32 3.12
C PHE A 159 5.39 21.36 4.15
N VAL A 160 4.91 21.47 5.38
CA VAL A 160 5.24 20.55 6.49
C VAL A 160 3.95 20.12 7.16
N THR A 161 3.85 18.86 7.52
CA THR A 161 2.71 18.34 8.26
C THR A 161 3.13 17.78 9.62
N ALA A 162 2.28 17.97 10.63
CA ALA A 162 2.54 17.54 11.98
C ALA A 162 1.41 16.63 12.47
N ASN A 163 1.73 15.38 12.85
CA ASN A 163 0.74 14.44 13.34
C ASN A 163 0.29 14.74 14.77
N VAL A 164 -0.80 14.09 15.19
CA VAL A 164 -1.35 14.21 16.54
C VAL A 164 -0.59 13.34 17.55
N ALA A 165 -0.65 13.71 18.83
CA ALA A 165 -0.32 12.86 19.98
C ALA A 165 -1.42 11.81 20.21
N PHE A 166 -1.31 11.04 21.30
CA PHE A 166 -2.40 10.24 21.85
C PHE A 166 -2.86 10.80 23.19
N GLY A 167 -4.12 10.56 23.54
CA GLY A 167 -4.70 10.93 24.83
C GLY A 167 -3.99 10.22 26.00
N ASN A 168 -3.91 10.88 27.15
CA ASN A 168 -3.32 10.27 28.36
C ASN A 168 -4.22 9.16 28.91
N GLU A 169 -5.53 9.38 28.97
CA GLU A 169 -6.50 8.38 29.43
C GLU A 169 -7.03 7.51 28.29
N GLU A 170 -7.07 8.04 27.07
CA GLU A 170 -7.50 7.35 25.86
C GLU A 170 -6.32 7.16 24.91
N TRP A 171 -5.38 6.29 25.28
CA TRP A 171 -4.12 6.05 24.54
C TRP A 171 -4.29 5.62 23.07
N TRP A 172 -5.51 5.25 22.67
CA TRP A 172 -5.88 4.87 21.30
C TRP A 172 -6.42 6.04 20.48
N ARG A 173 -6.77 7.16 21.13
CA ARG A 173 -7.38 8.33 20.50
C ARG A 173 -6.33 9.39 20.20
N GLY A 174 -6.36 9.87 18.96
CA GLY A 174 -5.52 11.00 18.57
C GLY A 174 -5.93 12.28 19.30
N GLU A 175 -4.95 13.04 19.79
CA GLU A 175 -5.13 14.29 20.52
C GLU A 175 -4.18 15.36 19.99
N SER A 176 -4.70 16.54 19.63
CA SER A 176 -3.88 17.72 19.33
C SER A 176 -3.63 18.49 20.62
N ARG A 177 -2.44 18.32 21.22
CA ARG A 177 -2.09 18.88 22.53
C ARG A 177 -1.60 20.32 22.47
N VAL A 178 -0.94 20.67 21.36
CA VAL A 178 -0.36 21.99 21.12
C VAL A 178 -0.75 22.46 19.72
N PRO A 179 -0.68 23.80 19.45
CA PRO A 179 -1.08 24.35 18.15
C PRO A 179 -0.44 23.64 16.96
N TRP A 180 -1.23 23.51 15.91
CA TRP A 180 -0.87 22.97 14.59
C TRP A 180 -0.55 21.48 14.54
N ARG A 181 -0.79 20.70 15.60
CA ARG A 181 -0.77 19.24 15.52
C ARG A 181 -2.06 18.72 14.89
N GLY A 182 -1.91 17.82 13.90
CA GLY A 182 -2.99 17.38 13.02
C GLY A 182 -3.24 18.36 11.86
N TRP A 183 -2.26 19.23 11.57
CA TRP A 183 -2.32 20.26 10.52
C TRP A 183 -1.17 20.13 9.53
N THR A 184 -1.43 20.66 8.34
CA THR A 184 -0.41 21.06 7.37
C THR A 184 -0.14 22.53 7.53
N MET A 185 1.13 22.91 7.49
CA MET A 185 1.64 24.28 7.53
C MET A 185 2.34 24.56 6.19
N LYS A 186 2.12 25.76 5.64
CA LYS A 186 2.92 26.32 4.55
C LYS A 186 3.88 27.33 5.13
N ILE A 187 5.19 27.11 4.95
CA ILE A 187 6.26 27.86 5.58
C ILE A 187 7.09 28.54 4.50
N TYR A 188 7.26 29.84 4.62
CA TYR A 188 8.09 30.66 3.73
C TYR A 188 9.49 30.83 4.32
N GLU A 189 10.49 31.04 3.47
CA GLU A 189 11.88 31.18 3.92
C GLU A 189 12.10 32.43 4.82
N ASP A 190 11.24 33.43 4.71
CA ASP A 190 11.26 34.63 5.58
C ASP A 190 10.72 34.39 7.00
N GLY A 191 10.38 33.12 7.32
CA GLY A 191 9.85 32.71 8.62
C GLY A 191 8.35 32.91 8.79
N ARG A 192 7.62 33.34 7.76
CA ARG A 192 6.14 33.36 7.80
C ARG A 192 5.61 31.92 7.71
N MET A 193 4.51 31.66 8.41
CA MET A 193 3.79 30.40 8.34
C MET A 193 2.29 30.66 8.14
N GLU A 194 1.69 29.89 7.25
CA GLU A 194 0.25 29.84 7.04
C GLU A 194 -0.27 28.45 7.40
N PRO A 195 -1.27 28.30 8.29
CA PRO A 195 -2.02 27.07 8.43
C PRO A 195 -2.73 26.76 7.11
N TRP A 196 -2.62 25.53 6.64
CA TRP A 196 -3.09 25.16 5.30
C TRP A 196 -4.38 24.34 5.32
N ALA A 197 -4.35 23.21 6.02
CA ALA A 197 -5.44 22.25 6.11
C ALA A 197 -5.31 21.42 7.38
N THR A 198 -6.40 20.78 7.83
CA THR A 198 -6.40 19.92 9.01
C THR A 198 -7.11 18.59 8.77
N GLY A 199 -7.01 17.69 9.75
CA GLY A 199 -7.65 16.38 9.71
C GLY A 199 -6.66 15.23 9.53
N MET A 200 -5.37 15.46 9.70
CA MET A 200 -4.32 14.46 9.63
C MET A 200 -4.14 13.77 10.98
N ARG A 201 -4.04 12.42 10.96
CA ARG A 201 -3.71 11.61 12.12
C ARG A 201 -2.24 11.23 12.16
N SER A 202 -1.77 10.52 11.15
CA SER A 202 -0.40 10.03 10.99
C SER A 202 0.06 10.19 9.53
N PRO A 203 0.17 11.43 9.05
CA PRO A 203 0.42 11.74 7.64
C PRO A 203 1.88 11.47 7.26
N ALA A 204 2.25 10.18 7.13
CA ALA A 204 3.64 9.79 6.88
C ALA A 204 4.11 10.06 5.44
N GLY A 205 3.21 10.00 4.46
CA GLY A 205 3.51 10.33 3.07
C GLY A 205 2.99 11.72 2.69
N TYR A 206 3.81 12.46 1.93
CA TYR A 206 3.53 13.84 1.61
C TYR A 206 4.22 14.23 0.30
N GLY A 207 3.49 14.74 -0.68
CA GLY A 207 4.05 15.05 -1.99
C GLY A 207 3.14 15.86 -2.90
N LEU A 208 3.71 16.36 -4.00
CA LEU A 208 2.98 17.06 -5.05
C LEU A 208 2.66 16.09 -6.21
N ILE A 209 1.40 16.13 -6.66
CA ILE A 209 0.93 15.49 -7.88
C ILE A 209 0.29 16.60 -8.71
N ASP A 210 0.80 16.83 -9.93
CA ASP A 210 0.37 17.92 -10.81
C ASP A 210 0.34 19.29 -10.10
N ASP A 211 1.40 19.57 -9.31
CA ASP A 211 1.59 20.77 -8.49
C ASP A 211 0.55 20.98 -7.38
N GLU A 212 -0.36 20.05 -7.17
CA GLU A 212 -1.31 20.02 -6.07
C GLU A 212 -0.80 19.13 -4.93
N LEU A 213 -1.09 19.50 -3.68
CA LEU A 213 -0.61 18.80 -2.51
C LEU A 213 -1.46 17.58 -2.18
N PHE A 214 -0.80 16.46 -1.90
CA PHE A 214 -1.42 15.23 -1.43
C PHE A 214 -0.72 14.68 -0.20
N TYR A 215 -1.45 13.89 0.59
CA TYR A 215 -0.87 13.14 1.69
C TYR A 215 -1.49 11.75 1.82
N THR A 216 -0.75 10.84 2.45
CA THR A 216 -1.26 9.53 2.89
C THR A 216 -1.49 9.54 4.38
N ASP A 217 -2.52 8.82 4.83
CA ASP A 217 -2.74 8.52 6.25
C ASP A 217 -2.94 7.03 6.46
N ASN A 218 -2.70 6.59 7.70
CA ASN A 218 -2.81 5.20 8.11
C ASN A 218 -4.17 4.92 8.74
N GLN A 219 -4.56 3.65 8.80
CA GLN A 219 -5.70 3.24 9.61
C GLN A 219 -5.52 3.70 11.07
N GLY A 220 -6.58 4.22 11.65
CA GLY A 220 -6.63 4.68 13.03
C GLY A 220 -8.04 5.06 13.48
N ASP A 221 -8.15 5.72 14.60
CA ASP A 221 -9.41 6.39 14.97
C ASP A 221 -9.74 7.45 13.91
N TRP A 222 -11.02 7.53 13.50
CA TRP A 222 -11.53 8.38 12.42
C TRP A 222 -10.99 8.08 11.01
N VAL A 223 -10.02 7.21 10.88
CA VAL A 223 -9.48 6.74 9.60
C VAL A 223 -9.71 5.24 9.47
N GLY A 224 -10.85 4.86 8.90
CA GLY A 224 -11.30 3.47 8.82
C GLY A 224 -10.35 2.56 8.03
N SER A 225 -9.66 3.11 7.02
CA SER A 225 -8.60 2.46 6.25
C SER A 225 -7.58 3.50 5.84
N GLY A 226 -6.37 3.08 5.47
CA GLY A 226 -5.40 3.99 4.87
C GLY A 226 -5.87 4.54 3.53
N GLY A 227 -5.27 5.64 3.08
CA GLY A 227 -5.63 6.26 1.82
C GLY A 227 -4.71 7.40 1.39
N LEU A 228 -5.05 7.98 0.25
CA LEU A 228 -4.44 9.15 -0.37
C LEU A 228 -5.50 10.26 -0.47
N TRP A 229 -5.19 11.44 0.05
CA TRP A 229 -6.08 12.61 0.01
C TRP A 229 -5.45 13.76 -0.75
N HIS A 230 -6.25 14.44 -1.56
CA HIS A 230 -5.93 15.77 -2.10
C HIS A 230 -6.10 16.81 -0.99
N LEU A 231 -5.17 17.76 -0.90
CA LEU A 231 -5.08 18.68 0.23
C LEU A 231 -5.04 20.17 -0.20
N PRO A 232 -6.10 20.71 -0.79
CA PRO A 232 -6.20 22.14 -1.05
C PRO A 232 -6.28 22.94 0.26
N LYS A 233 -6.02 24.24 0.19
CA LYS A 233 -6.14 25.14 1.36
C LYS A 233 -7.58 25.18 1.88
N GLY A 234 -7.75 25.10 3.20
CA GLY A 234 -9.04 25.26 3.84
C GLY A 234 -9.87 23.97 3.91
N VAL A 235 -9.28 22.80 3.67
CA VAL A 235 -10.01 21.53 3.82
C VAL A 235 -9.75 20.84 5.15
N PHE A 236 -10.77 20.09 5.57
CA PHE A 236 -10.71 19.13 6.67
C PHE A 236 -10.79 17.71 6.08
N THR A 237 -9.85 16.82 6.41
CA THR A 237 -9.82 15.49 5.79
C THR A 237 -10.57 14.43 6.58
N ALA A 238 -10.09 14.03 7.76
CA ALA A 238 -10.72 12.95 8.50
C ALA A 238 -10.66 13.14 10.03
N HIS A 239 -9.47 13.33 10.61
CA HIS A 239 -9.28 13.27 12.06
C HIS A 239 -9.60 14.60 12.75
N PRO A 240 -10.60 14.64 13.69
CA PRO A 240 -11.13 15.89 14.25
C PRO A 240 -10.21 16.59 15.25
N ALA A 241 -9.15 15.95 15.76
CA ALA A 241 -8.30 16.53 16.81
C ALA A 241 -7.71 17.89 16.46
N GLY A 242 -7.38 18.14 15.19
CA GLY A 242 -6.85 19.40 14.71
C GLY A 242 -7.87 20.55 14.71
N LEU A 243 -9.18 20.26 14.71
CA LEU A 243 -10.26 21.25 14.76
C LEU A 243 -10.23 22.11 16.05
N LYS A 244 -9.52 21.65 17.08
CA LYS A 244 -9.26 22.41 18.29
C LYS A 244 -8.65 23.80 18.00
N TRP A 245 -7.92 23.94 16.90
CA TRP A 245 -7.23 25.17 16.50
C TRP A 245 -7.95 25.92 15.37
N SER A 246 -9.10 25.48 14.91
CA SER A 246 -9.83 26.14 13.82
C SER A 246 -10.28 27.56 14.17
N LYS A 247 -10.47 27.87 15.47
CA LYS A 247 -10.80 29.23 15.93
C LYS A 247 -9.61 30.20 15.98
N HIS A 248 -8.40 29.73 15.63
CA HIS A 248 -7.25 30.63 15.55
C HIS A 248 -7.45 31.65 14.43
N LYS A 249 -7.04 32.92 14.65
CA LYS A 249 -7.28 34.05 13.72
C LYS A 249 -6.74 33.80 12.29
N ASP A 250 -5.70 32.96 12.16
CA ASP A 250 -5.05 32.67 10.89
C ASP A 250 -5.56 31.34 10.27
N SER A 251 -6.50 30.66 10.92
CA SER A 251 -7.06 29.42 10.42
C SER A 251 -7.89 29.63 9.15
N PRO A 252 -7.66 28.87 8.09
CA PRO A 252 -8.53 28.87 6.91
C PRO A 252 -9.77 27.94 7.07
N ILE A 253 -9.94 27.27 8.22
CA ILE A 253 -11.01 26.32 8.52
C ILE A 253 -12.06 27.00 9.39
N GLU A 254 -13.32 26.95 8.95
CA GLU A 254 -14.47 27.47 9.71
C GLU A 254 -15.10 26.40 10.62
N LEU A 255 -15.00 25.13 10.24
CA LEU A 255 -15.50 24.01 11.02
C LEU A 255 -14.83 23.95 12.39
N THR A 256 -15.62 24.05 13.46
CA THR A 256 -15.11 23.95 14.83
C THR A 256 -15.30 22.55 15.41
N GLU A 257 -14.51 22.22 16.46
CA GLU A 257 -14.65 20.96 17.18
C GLU A 257 -16.07 20.78 17.74
N GLU A 258 -16.69 21.85 18.28
CA GLU A 258 -18.04 21.81 18.82
C GLU A 258 -19.09 21.57 17.73
N ALA A 259 -18.95 22.22 16.57
CA ALA A 259 -19.86 22.02 15.45
C ALA A 259 -19.75 20.58 14.92
N PHE A 260 -18.55 20.04 14.82
CA PHE A 260 -18.31 18.65 14.41
C PHE A 260 -18.98 17.66 15.36
N TYR A 261 -18.70 17.72 16.66
CA TYR A 261 -19.26 16.80 17.65
C TYR A 261 -20.74 17.06 17.98
N SER A 262 -21.34 18.14 17.46
CA SER A 262 -22.80 18.31 17.51
C SER A 262 -23.57 17.36 16.57
N LYS A 263 -22.86 16.79 15.57
CA LYS A 263 -23.42 15.89 14.55
C LYS A 263 -22.86 14.48 14.63
N ILE A 264 -21.57 14.34 14.99
CA ILE A 264 -20.85 13.07 14.98
C ILE A 264 -20.59 12.64 16.42
N ASP A 265 -20.93 11.38 16.76
CA ASP A 265 -20.73 10.84 18.10
C ASP A 265 -19.23 10.66 18.41
N LYS A 266 -18.81 11.28 19.49
CA LYS A 266 -17.45 11.18 20.03
C LYS A 266 -17.09 9.77 20.54
N ARG A 267 -18.09 8.94 20.80
CA ARG A 267 -17.96 7.57 21.35
C ARG A 267 -17.05 7.51 22.57
N GLN A 268 -17.20 8.45 23.49
CA GLN A 268 -16.49 8.46 24.78
C GLN A 268 -17.33 7.78 25.85
N VAL A 269 -16.97 6.57 26.20
CA VAL A 269 -17.63 5.79 27.24
C VAL A 269 -16.73 5.61 28.45
N LYS A 270 -17.24 5.92 29.64
CA LYS A 270 -16.56 5.63 30.92
C LYS A 270 -17.27 4.48 31.63
N ILE A 271 -16.50 3.47 32.03
CA ILE A 271 -16.96 2.39 32.91
C ILE A 271 -16.13 2.46 34.20
N ASN A 272 -16.79 2.57 35.34
CA ASN A 272 -16.14 2.74 36.65
C ASN A 272 -15.13 3.92 36.67
N GLY A 273 -15.47 5.03 36.03
CA GLY A 273 -14.66 6.26 35.98
C GLY A 273 -13.47 6.23 35.00
N ARG A 274 -13.24 5.14 34.26
CA ARG A 274 -12.16 5.01 33.28
C ARG A 274 -12.72 4.95 31.86
N TYR A 275 -12.07 5.62 30.93
CA TYR A 275 -12.43 5.49 29.52
C TYR A 275 -12.18 4.08 29.01
N VAL A 276 -13.11 3.60 28.20
CA VAL A 276 -13.02 2.29 27.54
C VAL A 276 -12.87 2.53 26.04
N LYS A 277 -11.93 1.80 25.42
CA LYS A 277 -11.74 1.83 23.99
C LYS A 277 -13.01 1.35 23.28
N PRO A 278 -13.62 2.14 22.38
CA PRO A 278 -14.79 1.70 21.65
C PRO A 278 -14.46 0.51 20.76
N GLU A 279 -15.33 -0.47 20.73
CA GLU A 279 -15.20 -1.63 19.84
C GLU A 279 -15.65 -1.26 18.43
N ASN A 280 -15.07 -1.96 17.45
CA ASN A 280 -15.42 -1.83 16.06
C ASN A 280 -16.51 -2.86 15.74
N ILE A 281 -17.77 -2.47 15.90
CA ILE A 281 -18.92 -3.35 15.72
C ILE A 281 -19.31 -3.38 14.23
N ILE A 282 -19.27 -4.57 13.61
CA ILE A 282 -19.56 -4.74 12.18
C ILE A 282 -21.03 -4.51 11.87
N ASP A 283 -21.93 -4.99 12.75
CA ASP A 283 -23.38 -4.98 12.56
C ASP A 283 -24.05 -3.76 13.24
N GLU A 284 -23.35 -2.64 13.32
CA GLU A 284 -23.90 -1.41 13.86
C GLU A 284 -25.02 -0.87 12.93
N GLU A 285 -26.19 -0.57 13.48
CA GLU A 285 -27.38 -0.20 12.69
C GLU A 285 -27.20 1.13 11.95
N ASP A 286 -26.49 2.10 12.54
CA ASP A 286 -26.26 3.43 11.96
C ASP A 286 -24.75 3.73 11.86
N PRO A 287 -24.02 3.12 10.94
CA PRO A 287 -22.62 3.44 10.74
C PRO A 287 -22.47 4.79 10.02
N ASP A 288 -21.69 5.71 10.59
CA ASP A 288 -21.29 6.92 9.89
C ASP A 288 -20.33 6.58 8.74
N PHE A 289 -20.45 7.31 7.63
CA PHE A 289 -19.51 7.25 6.50
C PHE A 289 -19.01 8.66 6.18
N VAL A 290 -17.78 8.73 5.63
CA VAL A 290 -17.14 10.00 5.28
C VAL A 290 -17.99 10.86 4.34
N PHE A 291 -18.71 10.26 3.38
CA PHE A 291 -19.54 11.02 2.45
C PHE A 291 -20.79 11.60 3.12
N GLU A 292 -21.36 10.91 4.10
CA GLU A 292 -22.50 11.43 4.92
C GLU A 292 -22.04 12.58 5.83
N ALA A 293 -20.85 12.45 6.42
CA ALA A 293 -20.24 13.53 7.19
C ALA A 293 -19.96 14.76 6.30
N LYS A 294 -19.53 14.56 5.04
CA LYS A 294 -19.32 15.66 4.07
C LYS A 294 -20.62 16.41 3.74
N GLU A 295 -21.77 15.75 3.71
CA GLU A 295 -23.06 16.43 3.54
C GLU A 295 -23.35 17.45 4.66
N SER A 296 -22.89 17.13 5.88
CA SER A 296 -23.01 18.03 7.04
C SER A 296 -21.88 19.05 7.15
N PHE A 297 -20.71 18.74 6.61
CA PHE A 297 -19.48 19.53 6.68
C PHE A 297 -18.84 19.68 5.30
N PRO A 298 -19.23 20.70 4.51
CA PRO A 298 -18.76 20.88 3.13
C PRO A 298 -17.23 21.01 2.98
N GLU A 299 -16.52 21.46 4.03
CA GLU A 299 -15.04 21.54 4.06
C GLU A 299 -14.39 20.14 4.08
N MET A 300 -15.13 19.07 4.35
CA MET A 300 -14.60 17.74 4.44
C MET A 300 -14.16 17.24 3.06
N GLN A 301 -12.93 16.78 2.97
CA GLN A 301 -12.34 16.22 1.76
C GLN A 301 -12.40 14.69 1.79
N LEU A 302 -13.00 14.08 0.76
CA LEU A 302 -13.00 12.63 0.59
C LEU A 302 -11.60 12.11 0.22
N PRO A 303 -11.24 10.85 0.58
CA PRO A 303 -10.04 10.24 0.05
C PRO A 303 -10.15 10.12 -1.48
N ALA A 304 -9.10 10.56 -2.18
CA ALA A 304 -9.00 10.35 -3.63
C ALA A 304 -8.83 8.85 -3.95
N VAL A 305 -8.05 8.14 -3.14
CA VAL A 305 -7.86 6.69 -3.25
C VAL A 305 -7.79 6.08 -1.86
N VAL A 306 -8.64 5.10 -1.60
CA VAL A 306 -8.55 4.24 -0.42
C VAL A 306 -7.53 3.13 -0.69
N LEU A 307 -6.62 2.92 0.25
CA LEU A 307 -5.63 1.85 0.26
C LEU A 307 -6.08 0.80 1.28
N PRO A 308 -6.77 -0.28 0.88
CA PRO A 308 -7.40 -1.23 1.79
C PRO A 308 -6.43 -1.82 2.81
N HIS A 309 -6.65 -1.52 4.10
CA HIS A 309 -5.78 -1.91 5.20
C HIS A 309 -5.64 -3.43 5.32
N GLY A 310 -4.39 -3.91 5.47
CA GLY A 310 -4.08 -5.34 5.58
C GLY A 310 -4.13 -6.10 4.25
N ILE A 311 -4.71 -5.52 3.21
CA ILE A 311 -4.83 -6.10 1.88
C ILE A 311 -3.80 -5.47 0.93
N LEU A 312 -3.90 -4.17 0.70
CA LEU A 312 -2.99 -3.43 -0.19
C LEU A 312 -1.87 -2.73 0.59
N GLY A 313 -2.16 -2.13 1.74
CA GLY A 313 -1.19 -1.50 2.62
C GLY A 313 -1.55 -1.65 4.10
N ILE A 314 -0.63 -1.31 5.00
CA ILE A 314 -0.85 -1.26 6.46
C ILE A 314 -0.47 0.12 7.00
N SER A 315 0.70 0.63 6.60
CA SER A 315 1.26 1.90 7.08
C SER A 315 1.79 2.67 5.88
N ASN A 316 0.89 3.34 5.19
CA ASN A 316 1.18 4.07 3.96
C ASN A 316 2.16 5.21 4.24
N SER A 317 3.13 5.38 3.36
CA SER A 317 4.22 6.33 3.52
C SER A 317 4.42 7.19 2.27
N GLU A 318 5.64 7.48 1.88
CA GLU A 318 6.02 8.41 0.82
C GLU A 318 5.18 8.33 -0.45
N ILE A 319 4.99 9.50 -1.08
CA ILE A 319 4.34 9.68 -2.38
C ILE A 319 5.39 10.19 -3.36
N LYS A 320 5.60 9.47 -4.47
CA LYS A 320 6.48 9.94 -5.57
C LYS A 320 5.83 9.72 -6.93
N VAL A 321 5.86 10.75 -7.75
CA VAL A 321 5.44 10.67 -9.15
C VAL A 321 6.64 10.27 -10.00
N ASP A 322 6.49 9.29 -10.89
CA ASP A 322 7.52 8.97 -11.88
C ASP A 322 7.59 10.07 -12.95
N LYS A 323 8.54 10.97 -12.80
CA LYS A 323 8.89 12.02 -13.77
C LYS A 323 10.13 11.66 -14.60
N THR A 324 10.53 10.38 -14.65
CA THR A 324 11.77 9.92 -15.32
C THR A 324 11.67 9.88 -16.84
N GLY A 325 10.49 10.13 -17.42
CA GLY A 325 10.27 10.08 -18.87
C GLY A 325 10.38 8.67 -19.45
N GLY A 326 10.00 7.64 -18.66
CA GLY A 326 10.01 6.24 -19.07
C GLY A 326 11.31 5.49 -18.76
N LYS A 327 12.29 6.11 -18.11
CA LYS A 327 13.51 5.41 -17.66
C LYS A 327 13.22 4.37 -16.57
N PHE A 328 12.14 4.55 -15.80
CA PHE A 328 11.66 3.60 -14.80
C PHE A 328 10.60 2.62 -15.36
N GLY A 329 10.37 2.60 -16.67
CA GLY A 329 9.50 1.63 -17.35
C GLY A 329 8.15 2.18 -17.82
N PRO A 330 7.12 1.33 -17.96
CA PRO A 330 5.90 1.68 -18.67
C PRO A 330 4.91 2.55 -17.88
N PHE A 331 5.21 2.88 -16.62
CA PHE A 331 4.29 3.55 -15.70
C PHE A 331 4.62 5.04 -15.48
N SER A 332 5.32 5.66 -16.43
CA SER A 332 5.69 7.08 -16.36
C SER A 332 4.48 7.98 -16.14
N GLY A 333 4.62 8.98 -15.27
CA GLY A 333 3.55 9.89 -14.85
C GLY A 333 2.65 9.33 -13.74
N GLN A 334 2.81 8.08 -13.33
CA GLN A 334 2.02 7.49 -12.26
C GLN A 334 2.63 7.75 -10.88
N VAL A 335 1.80 7.58 -9.87
CA VAL A 335 2.17 7.80 -8.47
C VAL A 335 2.59 6.48 -7.83
N PHE A 336 3.72 6.49 -7.15
CA PHE A 336 4.20 5.39 -6.32
C PHE A 336 4.02 5.74 -4.86
N VAL A 337 3.44 4.83 -4.09
CA VAL A 337 3.16 4.99 -2.65
C VAL A 337 3.88 3.90 -1.89
N GLY A 338 4.73 4.28 -0.93
CA GLY A 338 5.41 3.34 -0.06
C GLY A 338 4.49 2.79 1.03
N ASP A 339 4.82 1.61 1.54
CA ASP A 339 4.19 1.04 2.73
C ASP A 339 5.24 0.50 3.70
N MET A 340 5.25 1.07 4.90
CA MET A 340 6.18 0.66 5.94
C MET A 340 5.81 -0.72 6.52
N GLY A 341 4.53 -1.01 6.72
CA GLY A 341 4.07 -2.24 7.37
C GLY A 341 4.33 -3.49 6.54
N GLN A 342 4.06 -3.46 5.25
CA GLN A 342 4.24 -4.60 4.34
C GLN A 342 5.57 -4.59 3.58
N SER A 343 6.43 -3.59 3.80
CA SER A 343 7.74 -3.46 3.12
C SER A 343 7.60 -3.55 1.61
N LYS A 344 6.73 -2.70 1.05
CA LYS A 344 6.39 -2.69 -0.39
C LYS A 344 6.09 -1.30 -0.92
N ILE A 345 5.96 -1.23 -2.23
CA ILE A 345 5.50 -0.05 -2.98
C ILE A 345 4.23 -0.44 -3.72
N MET A 346 3.25 0.45 -3.69
CA MET A 346 2.00 0.42 -4.44
C MET A 346 2.06 1.43 -5.59
N ARG A 347 1.21 1.25 -6.58
CA ARG A 347 1.07 2.16 -7.72
C ARG A 347 -0.35 2.72 -7.76
N VAL A 348 -0.47 4.03 -7.97
CA VAL A 348 -1.75 4.76 -8.00
C VAL A 348 -1.86 5.54 -9.30
N VAL A 349 -3.06 5.53 -9.88
CA VAL A 349 -3.43 6.38 -11.02
C VAL A 349 -4.67 7.18 -10.64
N LEU A 350 -4.56 8.49 -10.75
CA LEU A 350 -5.63 9.44 -10.43
C LEU A 350 -6.35 9.92 -11.69
N GLU A 351 -7.60 10.30 -11.51
CA GLU A 351 -8.37 11.09 -12.47
C GLU A 351 -9.25 12.12 -11.74
N LYS A 352 -9.58 13.23 -12.43
CA LYS A 352 -10.58 14.19 -11.94
C LYS A 352 -11.92 13.89 -12.60
N VAL A 353 -12.95 13.64 -11.79
CA VAL A 353 -14.33 13.47 -12.24
C VAL A 353 -15.21 14.47 -11.50
N LYS A 354 -15.90 15.33 -12.26
CA LYS A 354 -16.72 16.42 -11.69
C LYS A 354 -15.95 17.34 -10.73
N GLY A 355 -14.67 17.55 -11.02
CA GLY A 355 -13.80 18.43 -10.23
C GLY A 355 -13.13 17.79 -9.00
N GLU A 356 -13.50 16.57 -8.63
CA GLU A 356 -12.91 15.84 -7.51
C GLU A 356 -11.95 14.75 -7.99
N TYR A 357 -10.87 14.52 -7.24
CA TYR A 357 -9.94 13.42 -7.49
C TYR A 357 -10.53 12.09 -7.01
N GLN A 358 -10.32 11.09 -7.83
CA GLN A 358 -10.58 9.68 -7.54
C GLN A 358 -9.57 8.84 -8.31
N GLY A 359 -9.54 7.52 -8.11
CA GLY A 359 -8.62 6.71 -8.87
C GLY A 359 -8.46 5.28 -8.39
N VAL A 360 -7.45 4.64 -8.95
CA VAL A 360 -7.17 3.23 -8.77
C VAL A 360 -5.82 3.00 -8.11
N ALA A 361 -5.74 2.01 -7.25
CA ALA A 361 -4.50 1.51 -6.67
C ALA A 361 -4.24 0.06 -7.09
N PHE A 362 -2.94 -0.28 -7.20
CA PHE A 362 -2.44 -1.61 -7.55
C PHE A 362 -1.27 -1.98 -6.63
N ASP A 363 -1.03 -3.27 -6.43
CA ASP A 363 0.28 -3.74 -6.01
C ASP A 363 1.34 -3.41 -7.08
N PHE A 364 2.60 -3.29 -6.65
CA PHE A 364 3.68 -3.01 -7.59
C PHE A 364 4.95 -3.81 -7.27
N ARG A 365 5.57 -3.59 -6.10
CA ARG A 365 6.82 -4.27 -5.76
C ARG A 365 6.94 -4.49 -4.25
N SER A 366 7.07 -5.72 -3.84
CA SER A 366 7.29 -6.16 -2.45
C SER A 366 8.69 -6.74 -2.26
N GLY A 367 9.04 -7.09 -1.01
CA GLY A 367 10.27 -7.78 -0.69
C GLY A 367 11.46 -6.87 -0.35
N PHE A 368 11.19 -5.63 0.04
CA PHE A 368 12.21 -4.75 0.63
C PHE A 368 12.66 -5.28 1.99
N GLN A 369 13.92 -5.00 2.35
CA GLN A 369 14.53 -5.55 3.55
C GLN A 369 13.93 -5.00 4.86
N SER A 370 13.31 -3.80 4.83
CA SER A 370 12.58 -3.21 5.95
C SER A 370 11.37 -2.41 5.45
N GLY A 371 10.70 -1.67 6.32
CA GLY A 371 9.54 -0.86 5.98
C GLY A 371 9.90 0.30 5.06
N VAL A 372 9.25 0.40 3.91
CA VAL A 372 9.44 1.49 2.95
C VAL A 372 8.89 2.77 3.55
N MET A 373 9.78 3.72 3.89
CA MET A 373 9.38 4.97 4.55
C MET A 373 9.54 6.17 3.63
N ARG A 374 10.64 6.25 2.87
CA ARG A 374 10.97 7.36 1.98
C ARG A 374 11.47 6.86 0.64
N MET A 375 11.17 7.63 -0.40
CA MET A 375 11.57 7.27 -1.78
C MET A 375 11.91 8.52 -2.56
N ASP A 376 12.88 8.41 -3.48
CA ASP A 376 13.10 9.42 -4.51
C ASP A 376 13.71 8.82 -5.77
N PHE A 377 13.37 9.39 -6.94
CA PHE A 377 13.95 8.98 -8.22
C PHE A 377 15.26 9.71 -8.48
N ASP A 378 16.26 8.97 -8.92
CA ASP A 378 17.46 9.59 -9.49
C ASP A 378 17.26 9.99 -10.97
N GLN A 379 18.21 10.72 -11.51
CA GLN A 379 18.18 11.18 -12.91
C GLN A 379 18.27 10.03 -13.93
N ASN A 380 18.70 8.84 -13.51
CA ASN A 380 18.85 7.65 -14.35
C ASN A 380 17.60 6.76 -14.34
N GLY A 381 16.61 7.07 -13.52
CA GLY A 381 15.38 6.32 -13.38
C GLY A 381 15.47 5.17 -12.37
N ASN A 382 16.39 5.22 -11.41
CA ASN A 382 16.35 4.35 -10.24
C ASN A 382 15.49 4.99 -9.15
N LEU A 383 14.70 4.19 -8.45
CA LEU A 383 13.93 4.64 -7.29
C LEU A 383 14.67 4.23 -6.02
N PHE A 384 15.29 5.19 -5.35
CA PHE A 384 15.94 4.97 -4.05
C PHE A 384 14.92 4.89 -2.94
N VAL A 385 15.12 3.97 -1.99
CA VAL A 385 14.19 3.63 -0.93
C VAL A 385 14.92 3.63 0.41
N GLY A 386 14.55 4.55 1.28
CA GLY A 386 14.99 4.61 2.67
C GLY A 386 13.99 3.89 3.57
N GLU A 387 14.50 2.98 4.39
CA GLU A 387 13.70 1.99 5.08
C GLU A 387 13.87 2.06 6.59
N THR A 388 12.81 1.75 7.32
CA THR A 388 12.83 1.65 8.78
C THR A 388 11.65 0.82 9.28
N ASN A 389 11.84 0.13 10.41
CA ASN A 389 10.75 -0.45 11.20
C ASN A 389 10.60 0.23 12.57
N ARG A 390 11.23 1.40 12.76
CA ARG A 390 11.21 2.11 14.04
C ARG A 390 9.83 2.68 14.33
N GLY A 391 9.32 2.35 15.52
CA GLY A 391 8.00 2.76 15.99
C GLY A 391 6.86 1.83 15.56
N TRP A 392 7.06 1.02 14.52
CA TRP A 392 6.09 0.03 14.04
C TRP A 392 6.81 -1.15 13.38
N GLY A 393 6.26 -2.37 13.48
CA GLY A 393 6.82 -3.54 12.81
C GLY A 393 6.69 -3.45 11.27
N SER A 394 7.57 -4.16 10.57
CA SER A 394 7.50 -4.32 9.11
C SER A 394 7.65 -5.79 8.71
N ALA A 395 7.21 -6.13 7.50
CA ALA A 395 7.35 -7.48 6.94
C ALA A 395 8.81 -7.81 6.59
N GLY A 396 9.68 -6.81 6.43
CA GLY A 396 11.09 -6.99 6.13
C GLY A 396 11.86 -7.63 7.28
N THR A 397 13.03 -8.17 6.97
CA THR A 397 13.85 -8.95 7.90
C THR A 397 14.86 -8.13 8.68
N THR A 398 15.08 -6.85 8.32
CA THR A 398 16.01 -5.93 8.97
C THR A 398 15.26 -4.78 9.66
N ASN A 399 15.97 -4.04 10.52
CA ASN A 399 15.38 -2.89 11.20
C ASN A 399 15.42 -1.61 10.38
N SER A 400 16.27 -1.56 9.36
CA SER A 400 16.47 -0.39 8.51
C SER A 400 17.28 -0.77 7.28
N GLY A 401 17.33 0.11 6.29
CA GLY A 401 18.12 -0.08 5.09
C GLY A 401 18.04 1.08 4.11
N LEU A 402 18.88 0.95 3.09
CA LEU A 402 18.82 1.75 1.87
C LEU A 402 18.94 0.79 0.70
N GLU A 403 17.92 0.79 -0.14
CA GLU A 403 17.86 -0.02 -1.36
C GLU A 403 17.50 0.88 -2.54
N PHE A 404 17.70 0.42 -3.75
CA PHE A 404 17.15 1.07 -4.93
C PHE A 404 16.52 0.06 -5.87
N LEU A 405 15.50 0.49 -6.55
CA LEU A 405 14.73 -0.28 -7.51
C LEU A 405 15.11 0.16 -8.93
N THR A 406 15.49 -0.79 -9.76
CA THR A 406 15.86 -0.55 -11.16
C THR A 406 14.96 -1.35 -12.09
N TRP A 407 14.44 -0.70 -13.13
CA TRP A 407 13.74 -1.39 -14.19
C TRP A 407 14.70 -2.23 -15.04
N THR A 408 14.33 -3.49 -15.31
CA THR A 408 15.18 -4.43 -16.08
C THR A 408 15.11 -4.24 -17.60
N GLY A 409 14.32 -3.29 -18.09
CA GLY A 409 14.04 -3.10 -19.51
C GLY A 409 12.92 -4.02 -20.05
N ARG A 410 12.39 -4.92 -19.23
CA ARG A 410 11.29 -5.82 -19.62
C ARG A 410 9.95 -5.25 -19.19
N VAL A 411 8.98 -5.20 -20.10
CA VAL A 411 7.62 -4.75 -19.81
C VAL A 411 6.81 -5.91 -19.25
N PRO A 412 6.24 -5.82 -18.02
CA PRO A 412 5.32 -6.83 -17.51
C PRO A 412 3.99 -6.80 -18.28
N PHE A 413 3.21 -7.89 -18.25
CA PHE A 413 1.80 -7.83 -18.61
C PHE A 413 1.00 -7.40 -17.38
N GLU A 414 0.49 -6.17 -17.42
CA GLU A 414 -0.13 -5.48 -16.28
C GLU A 414 -1.29 -4.59 -16.71
N MET A 415 -2.21 -4.34 -15.79
CA MET A 415 -3.13 -3.22 -15.88
C MET A 415 -2.33 -1.92 -15.74
N LYS A 416 -2.26 -1.12 -16.82
CA LYS A 416 -1.54 0.16 -16.83
C LYS A 416 -2.35 1.24 -16.12
N SER A 417 -3.65 1.31 -16.40
CA SER A 417 -4.58 2.24 -15.76
C SER A 417 -6.00 1.66 -15.71
N VAL A 418 -6.84 2.21 -14.85
CA VAL A 418 -8.29 1.98 -14.83
C VAL A 418 -8.98 3.32 -14.69
N LYS A 419 -9.96 3.59 -15.54
CA LYS A 419 -10.79 4.79 -15.52
C LYS A 419 -12.24 4.44 -15.22
N SER A 420 -12.91 5.32 -14.49
CA SER A 420 -14.36 5.27 -14.30
C SER A 420 -15.08 5.61 -15.60
N MET A 421 -16.16 4.88 -15.85
CA MET A 421 -17.03 5.10 -17.00
C MET A 421 -18.49 5.17 -16.52
N PRO A 422 -19.44 5.69 -17.32
CA PRO A 422 -20.84 5.86 -16.89
C PRO A 422 -21.55 4.57 -16.47
N ASP A 423 -21.01 3.41 -16.85
CA ASP A 423 -21.60 2.09 -16.66
C ASP A 423 -20.63 1.01 -16.19
N GLY A 424 -19.41 1.39 -15.77
CA GLY A 424 -18.39 0.45 -15.33
C GLY A 424 -17.00 1.06 -15.35
N PHE A 425 -16.00 0.31 -15.86
CA PHE A 425 -14.61 0.72 -15.90
C PHE A 425 -13.96 0.40 -17.23
N GLU A 426 -13.00 1.23 -17.65
CA GLU A 426 -12.09 0.95 -18.76
C GLU A 426 -10.70 0.64 -18.20
N ILE A 427 -10.19 -0.55 -18.48
CA ILE A 427 -8.86 -1.03 -18.09
C ILE A 427 -7.94 -0.90 -19.29
N GLU A 428 -6.83 -0.17 -19.16
CA GLU A 428 -5.74 -0.15 -20.13
C GLU A 428 -4.63 -1.10 -19.68
N PHE A 429 -4.06 -1.87 -20.61
CA PHE A 429 -3.00 -2.84 -20.35
C PHE A 429 -1.67 -2.38 -20.96
N THR A 430 -0.56 -2.85 -20.40
CA THR A 430 0.79 -2.60 -20.93
C THR A 430 1.07 -3.36 -22.22
N LYS A 431 0.32 -4.44 -22.50
CA LYS A 431 0.40 -5.29 -23.71
C LYS A 431 -1.01 -5.75 -24.12
N PRO A 432 -1.19 -6.16 -25.38
CA PRO A 432 -2.51 -6.60 -25.85
C PRO A 432 -3.01 -7.85 -25.11
N VAL A 433 -4.29 -7.89 -24.78
CA VAL A 433 -4.95 -9.05 -24.18
C VAL A 433 -5.33 -10.09 -25.23
N ASP A 434 -5.39 -11.36 -24.85
CA ASP A 434 -6.09 -12.39 -25.60
C ASP A 434 -7.60 -12.14 -25.52
N LYS A 435 -8.20 -11.82 -26.67
CA LYS A 435 -9.60 -11.41 -26.75
C LYS A 435 -10.54 -12.47 -26.18
N SER A 436 -10.26 -13.77 -26.40
CA SER A 436 -11.14 -14.84 -25.99
C SER A 436 -11.19 -15.00 -24.47
N SER A 437 -10.08 -14.78 -23.79
CA SER A 437 -9.97 -14.79 -22.32
C SER A 437 -10.51 -13.52 -21.69
N ALA A 438 -10.25 -12.38 -22.31
CA ALA A 438 -10.70 -11.09 -21.79
C ALA A 438 -12.21 -10.84 -22.00
N GLU A 439 -12.83 -11.43 -23.04
CA GLU A 439 -14.28 -11.36 -23.28
C GLU A 439 -15.09 -12.44 -22.54
N ASP A 440 -14.45 -13.21 -21.64
CA ASP A 440 -15.12 -14.17 -20.78
C ASP A 440 -15.40 -13.56 -19.40
N LEU A 441 -16.68 -13.42 -19.04
CA LEU A 441 -17.09 -12.83 -17.75
C LEU A 441 -16.57 -13.61 -16.53
N ASP A 442 -16.27 -14.92 -16.69
CA ASP A 442 -15.71 -15.73 -15.62
C ASP A 442 -14.23 -15.42 -15.35
N SER A 443 -13.60 -14.64 -16.22
CA SER A 443 -12.25 -14.09 -15.99
C SER A 443 -12.19 -12.97 -14.95
N TYR A 444 -13.34 -12.50 -14.46
CA TYR A 444 -13.42 -11.40 -13.52
C TYR A 444 -14.20 -11.77 -12.26
N LYS A 445 -13.74 -11.26 -11.12
CA LYS A 445 -14.48 -11.27 -9.86
C LYS A 445 -14.42 -9.90 -9.25
N GLY A 446 -15.54 -9.40 -8.75
CA GLY A 446 -15.62 -8.09 -8.16
C GLY A 446 -16.47 -8.04 -6.91
N LYS A 447 -16.09 -7.16 -6.00
CA LYS A 447 -16.88 -6.75 -4.84
C LYS A 447 -16.72 -5.25 -4.62
N SER A 448 -17.69 -4.62 -3.98
CA SER A 448 -17.62 -3.24 -3.53
C SER A 448 -17.89 -3.15 -2.05
N TYR A 449 -17.24 -2.20 -1.38
CA TYR A 449 -17.35 -1.99 0.06
C TYR A 449 -16.92 -0.56 0.43
N ILE A 450 -17.22 -0.16 1.66
CA ILE A 450 -16.83 1.11 2.25
C ILE A 450 -16.27 0.87 3.65
N TYR A 451 -15.61 1.87 4.22
CA TYR A 451 -15.14 1.86 5.60
C TYR A 451 -15.90 2.86 6.44
N LYS A 452 -16.20 2.50 7.68
CA LYS A 452 -16.90 3.37 8.64
C LYS A 452 -16.03 4.57 9.01
N TYR A 453 -16.68 5.68 9.25
CA TYR A 453 -16.10 6.92 9.77
C TYR A 453 -16.57 7.13 11.22
N HIS A 454 -15.74 6.80 12.18
CA HIS A 454 -16.07 6.86 13.60
C HIS A 454 -14.81 6.88 14.49
N ALA A 455 -15.01 7.14 15.79
CA ALA A 455 -13.92 7.24 16.76
C ALA A 455 -13.26 5.89 17.14
N ALA A 456 -13.80 4.75 16.71
CA ALA A 456 -13.14 3.46 16.90
C ALA A 456 -11.93 3.33 15.99
N TYR A 457 -10.91 2.57 16.43
CA TYR A 457 -9.68 2.38 15.67
C TYR A 457 -9.89 1.45 14.48
N GLY A 458 -9.79 2.00 13.27
CA GLY A 458 -9.98 1.27 12.02
C GLY A 458 -11.44 0.91 11.74
N SER A 459 -11.69 0.25 10.64
CA SER A 459 -13.00 -0.28 10.25
C SER A 459 -12.83 -1.58 9.48
N PRO A 460 -13.72 -2.55 9.67
CA PRO A 460 -13.88 -3.64 8.70
C PRO A 460 -14.48 -3.10 7.40
N GLN A 461 -14.46 -3.93 6.34
CA GLN A 461 -15.21 -3.65 5.12
C GLN A 461 -16.70 -3.69 5.43
N ALA A 462 -17.38 -2.56 5.32
CA ALA A 462 -18.83 -2.42 5.54
C ALA A 462 -19.58 -2.44 4.21
N ASN A 463 -20.87 -2.76 4.25
CA ASN A 463 -21.79 -2.77 3.10
C ASN A 463 -21.24 -3.51 1.88
N LEU A 464 -20.64 -4.67 2.12
CA LEU A 464 -20.00 -5.49 1.09
C LEU A 464 -21.03 -6.07 0.14
N GLU A 465 -20.86 -5.80 -1.16
CA GLU A 465 -21.67 -6.35 -2.24
C GLU A 465 -20.81 -6.97 -3.34
N THR A 466 -21.33 -8.02 -3.99
CA THR A 466 -20.72 -8.59 -5.19
C THR A 466 -21.02 -7.70 -6.39
N ILE A 467 -19.99 -7.40 -7.19
CA ILE A 467 -20.15 -6.72 -8.48
C ILE A 467 -20.43 -7.77 -9.54
N ASN A 468 -21.61 -7.69 -10.18
CA ASN A 468 -21.95 -8.54 -11.30
C ASN A 468 -21.66 -7.81 -12.62
N LEU A 469 -20.93 -8.47 -13.51
CA LEU A 469 -20.65 -7.95 -14.83
C LEU A 469 -21.82 -8.25 -15.80
N LYS A 470 -22.29 -7.21 -16.45
CA LYS A 470 -23.28 -7.28 -17.54
C LYS A 470 -22.63 -7.69 -18.86
N GLY A 471 -21.39 -7.29 -19.06
CA GLY A 471 -20.67 -7.61 -20.27
C GLY A 471 -19.30 -6.96 -20.32
N VAL A 472 -18.51 -7.40 -21.29
CA VAL A 472 -17.14 -6.95 -21.53
C VAL A 472 -16.95 -6.66 -23.00
N LYS A 473 -16.12 -5.66 -23.33
CA LYS A 473 -15.71 -5.33 -24.70
C LYS A 473 -14.21 -5.08 -24.74
N VAL A 474 -13.51 -5.76 -25.62
CA VAL A 474 -12.09 -5.54 -25.91
C VAL A 474 -11.96 -4.57 -27.09
N SER A 475 -11.05 -3.62 -27.01
CA SER A 475 -10.71 -2.72 -28.14
C SER A 475 -10.09 -3.49 -29.30
N ASP A 476 -10.12 -2.92 -30.50
CA ASP A 476 -9.63 -3.60 -31.71
C ASP A 476 -8.11 -3.88 -31.64
N ASP A 477 -7.35 -3.01 -30.99
CA ASP A 477 -5.91 -3.15 -30.77
C ASP A 477 -5.56 -4.10 -29.59
N GLY A 478 -6.56 -4.45 -28.77
CA GLY A 478 -6.42 -5.34 -27.63
C GLY A 478 -5.82 -4.71 -26.37
N TYR A 479 -5.51 -3.40 -26.38
CA TYR A 479 -4.91 -2.75 -25.20
C TYR A 479 -5.93 -2.30 -24.15
N LYS A 480 -7.21 -2.20 -24.53
CA LYS A 480 -8.25 -1.75 -23.61
C LYS A 480 -9.36 -2.76 -23.45
N VAL A 481 -9.82 -2.88 -22.23
CA VAL A 481 -10.97 -3.72 -21.88
C VAL A 481 -11.97 -2.86 -21.12
N ARG A 482 -13.17 -2.75 -21.70
CA ARG A 482 -14.31 -2.09 -21.09
C ARG A 482 -15.15 -3.12 -20.36
N ILE A 483 -15.28 -3.01 -19.05
CA ILE A 483 -16.17 -3.84 -18.23
C ILE A 483 -17.39 -3.04 -17.85
N VAL A 484 -18.59 -3.60 -18.06
CA VAL A 484 -19.88 -3.00 -17.70
C VAL A 484 -20.47 -3.75 -16.53
N THR A 485 -20.84 -3.03 -15.47
CA THR A 485 -21.34 -3.60 -14.22
C THR A 485 -22.84 -3.40 -14.06
N ASP A 486 -23.47 -4.15 -13.16
CA ASP A 486 -24.89 -3.99 -12.82
C ASP A 486 -25.13 -2.76 -11.95
N ASN A 487 -24.19 -2.43 -11.06
CA ASN A 487 -24.30 -1.34 -10.13
C ASN A 487 -22.93 -0.69 -9.86
N LEU A 488 -22.84 0.63 -10.07
CA LEU A 488 -21.74 1.47 -9.62
C LEU A 488 -22.16 2.19 -8.36
N ARG A 489 -21.39 2.07 -7.31
CA ARG A 489 -21.70 2.65 -6.00
C ARG A 489 -20.76 3.83 -5.72
N PRO A 490 -21.20 5.10 -5.88
CA PRO A 490 -20.41 6.26 -5.49
C PRO A 490 -19.98 6.15 -4.02
N PHE A 491 -18.77 6.64 -3.71
CA PHE A 491 -18.11 6.64 -2.41
C PHE A 491 -17.56 5.28 -1.95
N TYR A 492 -17.70 4.24 -2.76
CA TYR A 492 -17.26 2.88 -2.44
C TYR A 492 -15.97 2.50 -3.17
N VAL A 493 -15.21 1.62 -2.53
CA VAL A 493 -14.11 0.91 -3.19
C VAL A 493 -14.68 -0.21 -4.04
N HIS A 494 -14.27 -0.27 -5.31
CA HIS A 494 -14.56 -1.34 -6.24
C HIS A 494 -13.29 -2.18 -6.41
N GLU A 495 -13.27 -3.35 -5.82
CA GLU A 495 -12.19 -4.32 -5.91
C GLU A 495 -12.52 -5.35 -6.98
N ILE A 496 -11.73 -5.38 -8.06
CA ILE A 496 -11.94 -6.33 -9.16
C ILE A 496 -10.64 -7.08 -9.43
N THR A 497 -10.75 -8.41 -9.49
CA THR A 497 -9.65 -9.34 -9.75
C THR A 497 -9.81 -10.00 -11.11
N LEU A 498 -8.75 -9.96 -11.92
CA LEU A 498 -8.66 -10.57 -13.24
C LEU A 498 -8.06 -11.98 -13.13
N ASN A 499 -8.92 -12.98 -12.95
CA ASN A 499 -8.47 -14.38 -12.73
C ASN A 499 -8.18 -15.18 -14.00
N GLY A 500 -8.47 -14.62 -15.18
CA GLY A 500 -8.41 -15.39 -16.43
C GLY A 500 -7.91 -14.60 -17.64
N VAL A 501 -7.74 -13.28 -17.52
CA VAL A 501 -7.28 -12.43 -18.62
C VAL A 501 -5.81 -12.71 -18.92
N LYS A 502 -5.51 -13.02 -20.18
CA LYS A 502 -4.17 -13.42 -20.64
C LYS A 502 -3.62 -12.41 -21.63
N GLU A 503 -2.29 -12.30 -21.64
CA GLU A 503 -1.58 -11.64 -22.73
C GLU A 503 -1.74 -12.41 -24.04
N LYS A 504 -1.91 -11.71 -25.13
CA LYS A 504 -2.20 -12.26 -26.48
C LYS A 504 -1.12 -13.20 -27.01
N GLU A 505 0.16 -12.85 -26.83
CA GLU A 505 1.28 -13.59 -27.41
C GLU A 505 1.79 -14.69 -26.50
N SER A 506 2.02 -14.38 -25.23
CA SER A 506 2.64 -15.33 -24.29
C SER A 506 1.63 -16.21 -23.55
N GLY A 507 0.36 -15.78 -23.49
CA GLY A 507 -0.67 -16.43 -22.68
C GLY A 507 -0.49 -16.26 -21.17
N GLN A 508 0.42 -15.36 -20.74
CA GLN A 508 0.68 -15.06 -19.34
C GLN A 508 -0.51 -14.31 -18.72
N LEU A 509 -0.77 -14.54 -17.44
CA LEU A 509 -1.70 -13.76 -16.64
C LEU A 509 -1.05 -12.45 -16.20
N THR A 510 -1.87 -11.49 -15.77
CA THR A 510 -1.38 -10.25 -15.16
C THR A 510 -0.54 -10.56 -13.92
N LEU A 511 0.55 -9.84 -13.73
CA LEU A 511 1.46 -10.01 -12.59
C LEU A 511 0.73 -9.67 -11.28
N HIS A 512 0.02 -8.53 -11.24
CA HIS A 512 -0.87 -8.11 -10.14
C HIS A 512 -2.32 -8.11 -10.65
N PRO A 513 -3.10 -9.15 -10.34
CA PRO A 513 -4.40 -9.33 -10.97
C PRO A 513 -5.52 -8.47 -10.39
N THR A 514 -5.31 -7.79 -9.25
CA THR A 514 -6.38 -7.05 -8.56
C THR A 514 -6.15 -5.55 -8.63
N PHE A 515 -7.21 -4.82 -8.92
CA PHE A 515 -7.23 -3.38 -8.74
C PHE A 515 -8.28 -2.95 -7.71
N TYR A 516 -8.02 -1.79 -7.08
CA TYR A 516 -8.87 -1.17 -6.07
C TYR A 516 -9.22 0.24 -6.51
N TYR A 517 -10.41 0.43 -7.05
CA TYR A 517 -10.86 1.72 -7.55
C TYR A 517 -11.76 2.41 -6.51
N THR A 518 -11.39 3.60 -6.06
CA THR A 518 -12.22 4.48 -5.22
C THR A 518 -13.06 5.33 -6.13
N LEU A 519 -14.38 5.13 -6.10
CA LEU A 519 -15.34 5.81 -6.96
C LEU A 519 -16.07 6.91 -6.17
N ASN A 520 -15.60 8.16 -6.23
CA ASN A 520 -16.29 9.29 -5.60
C ASN A 520 -17.43 9.82 -6.48
N ASN A 521 -17.18 9.88 -7.78
CA ASN A 521 -18.14 10.35 -8.77
C ASN A 521 -18.23 9.40 -9.96
N ILE A 522 -19.43 9.16 -10.45
CA ILE A 522 -19.63 8.43 -11.71
C ILE A 522 -19.31 9.38 -12.87
N ALA A 523 -18.42 8.93 -13.77
CA ALA A 523 -18.05 9.67 -14.96
C ALA A 523 -19.25 9.88 -15.90
N GLU A 524 -19.26 11.00 -16.59
CA GLU A 524 -20.22 11.29 -17.65
C GLU A 524 -19.79 10.64 -18.98
N GLY A 525 -20.72 10.51 -19.91
CA GLY A 525 -20.49 9.97 -21.25
C GLY A 525 -21.48 8.90 -21.66
N ASP A 526 -21.18 8.22 -22.75
CA ASP A 526 -22.06 7.21 -23.33
C ASP A 526 -21.91 5.85 -22.66
N LYS A 527 -23.04 5.23 -22.36
CA LYS A 527 -23.13 3.84 -21.91
C LYS A 527 -23.08 2.90 -23.11
N LEU A 528 -22.42 1.76 -22.95
CA LEU A 528 -22.39 0.74 -23.98
C LEU A 528 -23.71 -0.04 -24.03
N ALA A 529 -24.26 -0.22 -25.24
CA ALA A 529 -25.40 -1.09 -25.44
C ALA A 529 -25.00 -2.56 -25.23
N LEU A 530 -25.88 -3.36 -24.65
CA LEU A 530 -25.61 -4.79 -24.38
C LEU A 530 -25.27 -5.58 -25.66
N SER A 531 -25.80 -5.16 -26.83
CA SER A 531 -25.48 -5.74 -28.13
C SER A 531 -24.02 -5.55 -28.56
N GLN A 532 -23.29 -4.64 -27.93
CA GLN A 532 -21.88 -4.36 -28.21
C GLN A 532 -20.93 -5.14 -27.29
N LEU A 533 -21.48 -5.87 -26.32
CA LEU A 533 -20.73 -6.53 -25.26
C LEU A 533 -20.72 -8.04 -25.44
N SER A 534 -19.61 -8.67 -25.11
CA SER A 534 -19.56 -10.11 -24.84
C SER A 534 -20.19 -10.42 -23.49
N THR A 535 -21.09 -11.37 -23.47
CA THR A 535 -21.72 -11.95 -22.26
C THR A 535 -21.31 -13.40 -22.03
N LYS A 536 -20.24 -13.84 -22.70
CA LYS A 536 -19.74 -15.22 -22.65
C LYS A 536 -19.34 -15.59 -21.22
N ARG A 537 -19.67 -16.85 -20.82
CA ARG A 537 -19.21 -17.48 -19.57
C ARG A 537 -18.76 -18.91 -19.88
N SER A 538 -17.48 -19.20 -19.66
CA SER A 538 -16.89 -20.54 -19.93
C SER A 538 -17.39 -21.60 -18.95
N SER A 539 -17.70 -21.27 -17.70
CA SER A 539 -18.21 -22.21 -16.69
C SER A 539 -19.66 -22.66 -16.94
N SER A 540 -20.38 -22.04 -17.88
CA SER A 540 -21.73 -22.44 -18.26
C SER A 540 -21.79 -23.72 -19.10
N ILE A 541 -20.64 -24.34 -19.45
CA ILE A 541 -20.60 -25.66 -20.09
C ILE A 541 -21.00 -26.70 -19.04
N LYS A 542 -22.28 -27.01 -19.08
CA LYS A 542 -23.04 -28.12 -18.48
C LYS A 542 -22.21 -29.10 -17.66
N LYS A 543 -22.33 -29.07 -16.34
CA LYS A 543 -22.21 -30.31 -15.52
C LYS A 543 -23.22 -31.32 -16.05
N LYS A 544 -22.79 -32.27 -16.88
CA LYS A 544 -23.53 -33.52 -17.11
C LYS A 544 -23.75 -34.13 -15.73
N VAL A 545 -24.99 -34.09 -15.27
CA VAL A 545 -25.41 -34.83 -14.07
C VAL A 545 -25.26 -36.32 -14.39
N VAL A 546 -24.13 -36.90 -14.05
CA VAL A 546 -23.97 -38.33 -13.95
C VAL A 546 -24.66 -38.74 -12.64
N LYS A 547 -25.86 -39.29 -12.76
CA LYS A 547 -26.54 -39.96 -11.65
C LYS A 547 -25.73 -41.21 -11.28
N ASN A 548 -24.77 -41.06 -10.37
CA ASN A 548 -24.15 -42.19 -9.71
C ASN A 548 -24.88 -42.51 -8.40
N LYS A 549 -25.40 -43.72 -8.32
CA LYS A 549 -25.91 -44.32 -7.08
C LYS A 549 -24.81 -44.32 -6.01
N PRO A 550 -25.13 -44.19 -4.72
CA PRO A 550 -24.14 -44.17 -3.66
C PRO A 550 -23.45 -45.54 -3.54
N ARG A 551 -22.18 -45.61 -3.87
CA ARG A 551 -21.29 -46.67 -3.48
C ARG A 551 -20.63 -46.29 -2.16
N ILE A 552 -20.90 -47.06 -1.13
CA ILE A 552 -20.20 -46.97 0.16
C ILE A 552 -18.71 -47.24 -0.10
N ASN A 553 -17.88 -46.23 0.05
CA ASN A 553 -16.44 -46.39 -0.06
C ASN A 553 -15.79 -46.38 1.32
N LYS A 554 -14.98 -47.40 1.52
CA LYS A 554 -14.04 -47.60 2.62
C LYS A 554 -13.19 -46.34 2.83
N LYS A 555 -12.94 -46.01 4.11
CA LYS A 555 -11.97 -45.01 4.56
C LYS A 555 -10.65 -45.16 3.79
N VAL A 556 -10.33 -44.15 2.96
CA VAL A 556 -8.98 -43.94 2.46
C VAL A 556 -8.25 -43.14 3.53
N ALA A 557 -7.16 -43.69 4.04
CA ALA A 557 -6.29 -43.02 4.98
C ALA A 557 -5.78 -41.70 4.34
N ALA A 558 -5.99 -40.59 5.01
CA ALA A 558 -5.49 -39.28 4.59
C ALA A 558 -3.95 -39.33 4.49
N LYS A 559 -3.39 -39.02 3.34
CA LYS A 559 -1.96 -38.77 3.20
C LYS A 559 -1.62 -37.57 4.11
N LYS A 560 -0.82 -37.78 5.15
CA LYS A 560 -0.25 -36.70 5.97
C LYS A 560 0.62 -35.85 5.05
N ASN A 561 0.38 -34.52 5.06
CA ASN A 561 1.25 -33.54 4.40
C ASN A 561 2.65 -33.65 5.03
N PRO A 562 3.73 -33.49 4.25
CA PRO A 562 5.07 -33.45 4.81
C PRO A 562 5.21 -32.25 5.73
N VAL A 563 5.61 -32.50 6.98
CA VAL A 563 5.84 -31.44 7.98
C VAL A 563 7.14 -30.73 7.62
N LEU A 564 7.06 -29.41 7.43
CA LEU A 564 8.22 -28.57 7.14
C LEU A 564 9.02 -28.29 8.42
N THR A 565 10.33 -28.12 8.28
CA THR A 565 11.18 -27.58 9.36
C THR A 565 10.94 -26.08 9.54
N ASP A 566 11.37 -25.51 10.67
CA ASP A 566 11.30 -24.06 10.92
C ASP A 566 11.91 -23.23 9.80
N THR A 567 13.06 -23.64 9.29
CA THR A 567 13.75 -22.96 8.18
C THR A 567 12.97 -23.03 6.87
N GLN A 568 12.28 -24.13 6.61
CA GLN A 568 11.51 -24.34 5.38
C GLN A 568 10.15 -23.63 5.40
N VAL A 569 9.52 -23.44 6.56
CA VAL A 569 8.24 -22.74 6.68
C VAL A 569 8.42 -21.23 6.69
N GLN A 570 9.57 -20.72 7.14
CA GLN A 570 9.81 -19.29 7.30
C GLN A 570 9.53 -18.46 6.02
N PRO A 571 9.96 -18.88 4.81
CA PRO A 571 9.58 -18.17 3.57
C PRO A 571 8.07 -18.13 3.34
N LEU A 572 7.34 -19.20 3.63
CA LEU A 572 5.88 -19.26 3.47
C LEU A 572 5.18 -18.30 4.44
N LEU A 573 5.64 -18.25 5.70
CA LEU A 573 5.11 -17.33 6.70
C LEU A 573 5.39 -15.86 6.35
N THR A 574 6.56 -15.58 5.78
CA THR A 574 6.97 -14.22 5.39
C THR A 574 6.22 -13.77 4.14
N ASN A 575 6.19 -14.58 3.09
CA ASN A 575 5.51 -14.26 1.83
C ASN A 575 4.00 -14.06 2.02
N ASN A 576 3.41 -14.80 2.97
CA ASN A 576 2.00 -14.66 3.32
C ASN A 576 1.75 -13.72 4.51
N THR A 577 2.73 -12.89 4.88
CA THR A 577 2.67 -11.86 5.94
C THR A 577 2.26 -12.36 7.33
N CYS A 578 2.26 -13.67 7.57
CA CYS A 578 1.86 -14.26 8.85
C CYS A 578 2.72 -13.75 10.03
N VAL A 579 4.02 -13.52 9.77
CA VAL A 579 4.98 -13.06 10.79
C VAL A 579 4.75 -11.63 11.25
N ALA A 580 3.98 -10.83 10.51
CA ALA A 580 3.61 -9.47 10.91
C ALA A 580 2.73 -9.47 12.20
N CYS A 581 1.89 -10.48 12.35
CA CYS A 581 0.95 -10.60 13.46
C CYS A 581 1.24 -11.76 14.41
N HIS A 582 1.94 -12.81 13.95
CA HIS A 582 2.21 -14.03 14.71
C HIS A 582 3.71 -14.30 14.85
N HIS A 583 4.12 -14.71 16.02
CA HIS A 583 5.48 -15.17 16.29
C HIS A 583 5.45 -16.63 16.78
N LYS A 584 6.53 -17.37 16.63
CA LYS A 584 6.57 -18.78 17.05
C LYS A 584 6.17 -18.96 18.52
N GLU A 585 6.72 -18.16 19.44
CA GLU A 585 6.54 -18.33 20.88
C GLU A 585 5.98 -17.12 21.62
N LYS A 586 6.19 -15.90 21.10
CA LYS A 586 5.82 -14.65 21.77
C LYS A 586 4.46 -14.14 21.30
N ARG A 587 3.74 -13.47 22.19
CA ARG A 587 2.57 -12.68 21.84
C ARG A 587 3.00 -11.47 20.99
N LEU A 588 2.39 -11.30 19.83
CA LEU A 588 2.45 -10.08 19.03
C LEU A 588 1.05 -9.48 18.92
N VAL A 589 0.66 -9.01 17.73
CA VAL A 589 -0.69 -8.56 17.41
C VAL A 589 -1.68 -9.73 17.56
N GLY A 590 -1.31 -10.91 17.09
CA GLY A 590 -2.06 -12.16 17.22
C GLY A 590 -1.41 -13.17 18.20
N PRO A 591 -2.08 -14.32 18.42
CA PRO A 591 -1.55 -15.41 19.22
C PRO A 591 -0.27 -16.00 18.61
N SER A 592 0.63 -16.47 19.45
CA SER A 592 1.80 -17.21 18.96
C SER A 592 1.37 -18.52 18.28
N PHE A 593 2.16 -19.00 17.31
CA PHE A 593 1.90 -20.31 16.68
C PHE A 593 1.85 -21.44 17.70
N LYS A 594 2.68 -21.38 18.74
CA LYS A 594 2.64 -22.31 19.88
C LYS A 594 1.31 -22.29 20.66
N LEU A 595 0.66 -21.14 20.77
CA LEU A 595 -0.66 -21.02 21.40
C LEU A 595 -1.77 -21.54 20.47
N ILE A 596 -1.64 -21.33 19.16
CA ILE A 596 -2.58 -21.88 18.15
C ILE A 596 -2.51 -23.42 18.18
N ALA A 597 -1.31 -23.99 18.18
CA ALA A 597 -1.11 -25.44 18.29
C ALA A 597 -1.78 -26.05 19.53
N LYS A 598 -1.75 -25.38 20.68
CA LYS A 598 -2.41 -25.83 21.92
C LYS A 598 -3.95 -25.92 21.83
N ARG A 599 -4.57 -25.32 20.82
CA ARG A 599 -6.01 -25.42 20.59
C ARG A 599 -6.41 -26.74 19.92
N ASN A 600 -5.44 -27.52 19.46
CA ASN A 600 -5.65 -28.82 18.80
C ASN A 600 -6.60 -28.75 17.58
N TYR A 601 -6.53 -27.65 16.82
CA TYR A 601 -7.22 -27.55 15.53
C TYR A 601 -6.61 -28.54 14.54
N THR A 602 -7.43 -29.14 13.67
CA THR A 602 -6.93 -29.90 12.51
C THR A 602 -6.27 -28.95 11.49
N ASP A 603 -5.47 -29.51 10.58
CA ASP A 603 -4.84 -28.71 9.51
C ASP A 603 -5.91 -27.99 8.68
N GLU A 604 -7.02 -28.65 8.37
CA GLU A 604 -8.15 -28.09 7.65
C GLU A 604 -8.86 -26.97 8.42
N GLU A 605 -9.01 -27.09 9.73
CA GLU A 605 -9.58 -26.02 10.58
C GLU A 605 -8.67 -24.81 10.64
N ILE A 606 -7.35 -24.97 10.74
CA ILE A 606 -6.39 -23.87 10.68
C ILE A 606 -6.50 -23.18 9.31
N VAL A 607 -6.56 -23.93 8.20
CA VAL A 607 -6.76 -23.37 6.86
C VAL A 607 -8.07 -22.57 6.78
N GLN A 608 -9.15 -23.09 7.35
CA GLN A 608 -10.42 -22.34 7.42
C GLN A 608 -10.30 -21.06 8.24
N LEU A 609 -9.56 -21.08 9.36
CA LEU A 609 -9.33 -19.91 10.19
C LEU A 609 -8.39 -18.88 9.53
N ILE A 610 -7.49 -19.30 8.63
CA ILE A 610 -6.71 -18.39 7.79
C ILE A 610 -7.63 -17.64 6.83
N TYR A 611 -8.59 -18.33 6.19
CA TYR A 611 -9.50 -17.74 5.23
C TYR A 611 -10.70 -17.02 5.88
N ASN A 612 -11.14 -17.50 7.03
CA ASN A 612 -12.35 -17.05 7.72
C ASN A 612 -12.10 -16.99 9.23
N PRO A 613 -11.29 -16.02 9.69
CA PRO A 613 -10.94 -15.89 11.09
C PRO A 613 -12.16 -15.77 12.00
N GLN A 614 -12.06 -16.35 13.20
CA GLN A 614 -13.09 -16.30 14.21
C GLN A 614 -12.57 -15.56 15.45
N PRO A 615 -12.71 -14.22 15.52
CA PRO A 615 -12.18 -13.39 16.62
C PRO A 615 -12.63 -13.88 18.01
N LYS A 616 -13.85 -14.38 18.12
CA LYS A 616 -14.38 -14.97 19.37
C LYS A 616 -13.56 -16.11 19.95
N ASN A 617 -12.70 -16.75 19.15
CA ASN A 617 -11.80 -17.78 19.63
C ASN A 617 -10.62 -17.22 20.43
N TRP A 618 -10.34 -15.91 20.28
CA TRP A 618 -9.22 -15.21 20.89
C TRP A 618 -9.64 -13.85 21.48
N PRO A 619 -10.57 -13.83 22.45
CA PRO A 619 -11.15 -12.58 22.97
C PRO A 619 -10.11 -11.69 23.68
N GLU A 620 -8.99 -12.24 24.09
CA GLU A 620 -7.87 -11.51 24.74
C GLU A 620 -6.97 -10.75 23.77
N TYR A 621 -7.21 -10.83 22.46
CA TYR A 621 -6.48 -10.09 21.41
C TYR A 621 -7.35 -8.98 20.85
N ALA A 622 -6.91 -7.74 21.03
CA ALA A 622 -7.67 -6.55 20.64
C ALA A 622 -7.84 -6.38 19.12
N THR A 623 -6.91 -6.96 18.32
CA THR A 623 -6.95 -6.85 16.86
C THR A 623 -7.40 -8.18 16.27
N PRO A 624 -8.56 -8.25 15.60
CA PRO A 624 -8.97 -9.46 14.90
C PRO A 624 -8.03 -9.74 13.72
N MET A 625 -7.76 -11.01 13.48
CA MET A 625 -7.05 -11.44 12.30
C MET A 625 -7.87 -11.09 11.04
N ALA A 626 -7.25 -10.46 10.05
CA ALA A 626 -7.87 -10.25 8.75
C ALA A 626 -8.01 -11.58 7.98
N PRO A 627 -9.10 -11.81 7.21
CA PRO A 627 -9.18 -12.93 6.28
C PRO A 627 -8.03 -12.89 5.27
N MET A 628 -7.41 -14.04 5.00
CA MET A 628 -6.25 -14.17 4.12
C MET A 628 -6.57 -15.07 2.89
N PRO A 629 -7.58 -14.70 2.05
CA PRO A 629 -8.01 -15.52 0.92
C PRO A 629 -6.96 -15.66 -0.19
N GLN A 630 -5.95 -14.79 -0.19
CA GLN A 630 -4.84 -14.80 -1.14
C GLN A 630 -3.83 -15.92 -0.87
N VAL A 631 -3.77 -16.48 0.35
CA VAL A 631 -2.84 -17.58 0.68
C VAL A 631 -3.23 -18.83 -0.11
N PRO A 632 -2.33 -19.38 -0.95
CA PRO A 632 -2.63 -20.59 -1.69
C PRO A 632 -2.97 -21.76 -0.75
N LYS A 633 -4.01 -22.50 -1.05
CA LYS A 633 -4.49 -23.60 -0.17
C LYS A 633 -3.41 -24.61 0.18
N GLU A 634 -2.53 -24.90 -0.77
CA GLU A 634 -1.41 -25.82 -0.57
C GLU A 634 -0.37 -25.28 0.43
N GLU A 635 -0.09 -23.95 0.39
CA GLU A 635 0.79 -23.30 1.35
C GLU A 635 0.13 -23.19 2.72
N ALA A 636 -1.15 -22.83 2.78
CA ALA A 636 -1.92 -22.81 4.02
C ALA A 636 -1.93 -24.18 4.72
N LEU A 637 -2.06 -25.28 3.98
CA LEU A 637 -1.97 -26.63 4.52
C LEU A 637 -0.56 -26.97 5.05
N LYS A 638 0.50 -26.52 4.36
CA LYS A 638 1.90 -26.69 4.84
C LYS A 638 2.16 -25.91 6.13
N ILE A 639 1.64 -24.68 6.21
CA ILE A 639 1.72 -23.84 7.41
C ILE A 639 0.93 -24.49 8.56
N ALA A 640 -0.28 -24.98 8.31
CA ALA A 640 -1.11 -25.64 9.31
C ALA A 640 -0.45 -26.92 9.86
N ALA A 641 0.08 -27.77 8.99
CA ALA A 641 0.81 -28.97 9.38
C ALA A 641 2.06 -28.65 10.23
N TRP A 642 2.76 -27.56 9.92
CA TRP A 642 3.90 -27.08 10.73
C TRP A 642 3.45 -26.52 12.09
N ILE A 643 2.33 -25.79 12.16
CA ILE A 643 1.78 -25.29 13.44
C ILE A 643 1.45 -26.47 14.36
N ASN A 644 0.93 -27.57 13.82
CA ASN A 644 0.52 -28.76 14.56
C ASN A 644 1.65 -29.76 14.84
N SER A 645 2.88 -29.47 14.39
CA SER A 645 4.05 -30.34 14.63
C SER A 645 4.80 -29.98 15.89
#